data_932187af379b6aebcda819b4249d416f
#
_entry.id   932187af379b6aebcda819b4249d416f
#
_cell.length_a   1.000
_cell.length_b   1.000
_cell.length_c   1.000
_cell.angle_alpha   90.00
_cell.angle_beta   90.00
_cell.angle_gamma   90.00
#
_symmetry.space_group_name_H-M   'P 1'
#
loop_
_entity.id
_entity.type
_entity.pdbx_description
1 polymer ?
#
loop_
_entity_poly.entity_id
_entity_poly.type
_entity_poly.pdbx_seq_one_letter_code
_entity_poly.pdbx_strand_id
1 'polypeptide(L)'
;MRHWGLLFTVTALLAGMMLTSGCATTRVTEKKPAARPGLTLAEDGEAKMAIVVGANASPSTRHAAEELQRFLKEITGASFDLITDADPARPAEIVIGANERMYGLNLSVDFQRLGAEGYVLLTKGKHLVIAGGEPRGTLYGVYGLLEDHLGCRWFTPTVSTIPKAATLTVEYLDELRIPTLEYREPFVMDCFDGDWCARNRMNSSTGRLEPKHGGKVTYFGFVHTADQLVPPSQYFDQHPEYFALVKGVRVKDRTQLCCTNDDVVRIVTEEVRKRMREHPESTVFSVSQNDWANYCTCDKCAALAEAEGSQMGPMLYLVNSVARAVKDEFPDKLIDTLAYQYTRKPPKTMRPEPNVIIRLCSIECDFSHPFEERATKDNSTFCDDLEQWAQVSKRLWVWNYNTSFSHYLAPFPNLRVRGPNIRYMIKNNVRGIFEQDVYTTLNGEFSALSGYLGAKLLWNPQYNEDYATTEFLDAVYGKAATPICMYLNLIHDAVKDPKTNMGIWIGPDFRAFTPEVLKRADDLFDAAEKAVADEPETLERVRVARLSLDYTQIEHLRKHASDAYEFDHKNYTVRMKPEFANLVRRFFEVAERNNVTQIRENDGAMPKYKEMVMASFKAEDGAFPVAKAQDGRGIKPGLKCAYYEKTLDKLPDFATLTANKTSVAGRVSLEPLVNKDGGALHFEGFVHAPADGLYAFGLRSNDGSKLWLGGKVLIDNDGLHKAETATAFTALRKGWHAIAVDYFQAGGDKDLSLSWSGPGIKNQPVPAEAFGHRP
;
A
#
# COMPACT_ATOMS: atom_id res chain seq x y z
N MET A 1 49.64 -1.21 56.68
CA MET A 1 48.97 -0.93 57.97
C MET A 1 47.47 -1.04 57.74
N ARG A 2 46.87 -2.10 58.24
CA ARG A 2 45.66 -2.13 59.08
C ARG A 2 44.44 -1.40 58.48
N HIS A 3 43.25 -1.91 58.37
CA HIS A 3 42.56 -3.14 58.79
C HIS A 3 41.08 -3.05 58.33
N TRP A 4 40.50 -4.19 58.08
CA TRP A 4 39.09 -4.63 58.27
C TRP A 4 38.00 -3.94 57.43
N GLY A 5 37.13 -4.55 56.66
CA GLY A 5 36.55 -5.92 56.82
C GLY A 5 35.11 -5.80 57.33
N LEU A 6 34.08 -5.95 56.44
CA LEU A 6 32.79 -6.51 56.85
C LEU A 6 32.02 -7.01 55.60
N LEU A 7 31.81 -8.31 55.57
CA LEU A 7 30.80 -8.98 54.74
C LEU A 7 29.41 -8.55 55.18
N PHE A 8 28.56 -8.21 54.20
CA PHE A 8 27.11 -8.38 54.35
C PHE A 8 26.54 -9.02 53.07
N THR A 9 26.11 -10.27 53.25
CA THR A 9 25.23 -11.00 52.36
C THR A 9 23.87 -10.32 52.32
N VAL A 10 23.42 -9.90 51.09
CA VAL A 10 22.02 -9.53 50.89
C VAL A 10 21.48 -10.43 49.78
N THR A 11 20.55 -11.24 50.20
CA THR A 11 19.70 -12.12 49.39
C THR A 11 18.93 -11.31 48.30
N ALA A 12 19.10 -11.69 47.03
CA ALA A 12 18.34 -11.11 45.93
C ALA A 12 16.90 -11.61 45.97
N LEU A 13 15.96 -10.70 46.28
CA LEU A 13 14.56 -10.83 45.91
C LEU A 13 14.37 -10.13 44.55
N LEU A 14 14.22 -10.90 43.50
CA LEU A 14 13.71 -10.45 42.21
C LEU A 14 12.21 -10.20 42.36
N ALA A 15 11.82 -8.95 42.63
CA ALA A 15 10.46 -8.47 42.40
C ALA A 15 10.43 -7.86 41.02
N GLY A 16 9.71 -8.50 40.10
CA GLY A 16 9.45 -7.97 38.76
C GLY A 16 8.66 -6.67 38.83
N MET A 17 9.28 -5.56 38.49
CA MET A 17 8.55 -4.33 38.12
C MET A 17 8.07 -4.46 36.69
N MET A 18 6.80 -4.87 36.52
CA MET A 18 6.04 -4.56 35.32
C MET A 18 5.89 -3.04 35.24
N LEU A 19 6.63 -2.40 34.36
CA LEU A 19 6.36 -1.05 33.94
C LEU A 19 5.09 -1.09 33.08
N THR A 20 3.94 -0.88 33.71
CA THR A 20 2.72 -0.48 33.02
C THR A 20 2.90 0.98 32.61
N SER A 21 3.29 1.21 31.37
CA SER A 21 3.10 2.52 30.72
C SER A 21 1.59 2.72 30.55
N GLY A 22 0.93 3.13 31.62
CA GLY A 22 -0.41 3.67 31.54
C GLY A 22 -0.35 5.01 30.84
N CYS A 23 -1.09 5.13 29.76
CA CYS A 23 -1.37 6.41 29.10
C CYS A 23 -2.13 7.31 30.07
N ALA A 24 -1.42 8.05 30.91
CA ALA A 24 -2.01 9.08 31.76
C ALA A 24 -2.10 10.37 30.96
N THR A 25 -3.26 10.60 30.35
CA THR A 25 -3.61 11.92 29.80
C THR A 25 -3.69 12.91 30.94
N THR A 26 -2.68 13.74 31.12
CA THR A 26 -2.76 14.96 31.94
C THR A 26 -3.74 15.92 31.27
N ARG A 27 -5.00 15.93 31.72
CA ARG A 27 -5.95 16.99 31.38
C ARG A 27 -5.43 18.30 31.98
N VAL A 28 -4.95 19.19 31.11
CA VAL A 28 -4.77 20.60 31.46
C VAL A 28 -6.19 21.19 31.63
N THR A 29 -6.60 21.44 32.86
CA THR A 29 -7.85 22.14 33.15
C THR A 29 -7.66 23.64 32.93
N GLU A 30 -7.88 24.12 31.71
CA GLU A 30 -8.17 25.54 31.50
C GLU A 30 -9.52 25.88 32.20
N LYS A 31 -9.56 26.98 32.96
CA LYS A 31 -10.80 27.50 33.53
C LYS A 31 -11.77 27.85 32.40
N LYS A 32 -12.74 26.96 32.15
CA LYS A 32 -13.84 27.24 31.20
C LYS A 32 -14.61 28.52 31.69
N PRO A 33 -14.97 29.42 30.75
CA PRO A 33 -15.94 30.48 31.01
C PRO A 33 -17.26 29.86 31.52
N ALA A 34 -18.07 30.61 32.30
CA ALA A 34 -19.34 30.13 32.81
C ALA A 34 -20.15 29.47 31.69
N ALA A 35 -20.50 28.19 31.86
CA ALA A 35 -21.13 27.39 30.84
C ALA A 35 -22.46 28.03 30.41
N ARG A 36 -22.59 28.39 29.13
CA ARG A 36 -23.88 28.72 28.54
C ARG A 36 -24.74 27.45 28.54
N PRO A 37 -26.08 27.57 28.81
CA PRO A 37 -26.91 26.37 28.85
C PRO A 37 -26.92 25.66 27.50
N GLY A 38 -26.71 24.36 27.52
CA GLY A 38 -26.82 23.47 26.35
C GLY A 38 -28.29 23.27 25.94
N LEU A 39 -28.47 22.48 24.87
CA LEU A 39 -29.78 22.12 24.35
C LEU A 39 -30.10 20.65 24.68
N THR A 40 -31.33 20.41 25.16
CA THR A 40 -31.84 19.03 25.29
C THR A 40 -32.50 18.62 23.98
N LEU A 41 -31.91 17.62 23.29
CA LEU A 41 -32.44 17.08 22.04
C LEU A 41 -33.55 16.05 22.31
N ALA A 42 -33.33 15.18 23.29
CA ALA A 42 -34.30 14.20 23.78
C ALA A 42 -34.22 14.06 25.31
N GLU A 43 -35.31 13.69 25.93
CA GLU A 43 -35.42 13.43 27.37
C GLU A 43 -36.32 12.21 27.60
N ASP A 44 -35.78 11.21 28.31
CA ASP A 44 -36.48 9.96 28.64
C ASP A 44 -37.08 9.22 27.40
N GLY A 45 -36.39 9.28 26.28
CA GLY A 45 -36.82 8.66 25.03
C GLY A 45 -37.86 9.46 24.23
N GLU A 46 -38.13 10.70 24.62
CA GLU A 46 -38.99 11.62 23.89
C GLU A 46 -38.20 12.74 23.22
N ALA A 47 -38.46 13.02 21.95
CA ALA A 47 -37.84 14.13 21.21
C ALA A 47 -38.35 15.47 21.74
N LYS A 48 -37.44 16.41 22.05
CA LYS A 48 -37.75 17.75 22.50
C LYS A 48 -37.61 18.81 21.39
N MET A 49 -37.11 18.43 20.23
CA MET A 49 -36.90 19.28 19.07
C MET A 49 -37.40 18.60 17.81
N ALA A 50 -37.83 19.39 16.83
CA ALA A 50 -38.07 18.92 15.47
C ALA A 50 -36.85 19.20 14.59
N ILE A 51 -36.60 18.35 13.59
CA ILE A 51 -35.57 18.57 12.55
C ILE A 51 -36.24 19.33 11.40
N VAL A 52 -35.65 20.43 10.97
CA VAL A 52 -36.21 21.29 9.91
C VAL A 52 -35.21 21.39 8.77
N VAL A 53 -35.65 21.07 7.54
CA VAL A 53 -34.87 21.21 6.31
C VAL A 53 -35.61 22.11 5.32
N GLY A 54 -34.89 22.77 4.41
CA GLY A 54 -35.53 23.59 3.38
C GLY A 54 -36.40 22.72 2.44
N ALA A 55 -37.62 23.20 2.12
CA ALA A 55 -38.50 22.51 1.16
C ALA A 55 -37.82 22.23 -0.19
N ASN A 56 -36.92 23.13 -0.61
CA ASN A 56 -36.13 23.03 -1.85
C ASN A 56 -34.67 22.64 -1.59
N ALA A 57 -34.37 21.95 -0.48
CA ALA A 57 -33.01 21.55 -0.14
C ALA A 57 -32.39 20.64 -1.21
N SER A 58 -31.07 20.75 -1.36
CA SER A 58 -30.29 19.85 -2.22
C SER A 58 -30.41 18.39 -1.77
N PRO A 59 -30.13 17.41 -2.65
CA PRO A 59 -30.16 15.99 -2.28
C PRO A 59 -29.29 15.70 -1.04
N SER A 60 -28.10 16.31 -0.93
CA SER A 60 -27.19 16.10 0.20
C SER A 60 -27.68 16.75 1.49
N THR A 61 -28.27 17.95 1.42
CA THR A 61 -28.84 18.61 2.59
C THR A 61 -30.08 17.88 3.10
N ARG A 62 -30.90 17.32 2.21
CA ARG A 62 -32.03 16.45 2.60
C ARG A 62 -31.54 15.17 3.26
N HIS A 63 -30.55 14.51 2.64
CA HIS A 63 -29.94 13.32 3.22
C HIS A 63 -29.27 13.58 4.58
N ALA A 64 -28.68 14.77 4.79
CA ALA A 64 -28.15 15.20 6.08
C ALA A 64 -29.23 15.19 7.18
N ALA A 65 -30.44 15.70 6.87
CA ALA A 65 -31.54 15.69 7.83
C ALA A 65 -32.06 14.27 8.12
N GLU A 66 -32.12 13.42 7.11
CA GLU A 66 -32.51 11.99 7.23
C GLU A 66 -31.47 11.20 8.07
N GLU A 67 -30.18 11.39 7.81
CA GLU A 67 -29.10 10.75 8.61
C GLU A 67 -29.15 11.22 10.07
N LEU A 68 -29.35 12.52 10.31
CA LEU A 68 -29.49 13.04 11.67
C LEU A 68 -30.69 12.41 12.37
N GLN A 69 -31.86 12.38 11.72
CA GLN A 69 -33.08 11.75 12.27
C GLN A 69 -32.84 10.28 12.63
N ARG A 70 -32.21 9.54 11.71
CA ARG A 70 -31.89 8.13 11.88
C ARG A 70 -30.96 7.90 13.08
N PHE A 71 -29.85 8.63 13.16
CA PHE A 71 -28.89 8.44 14.25
C PHE A 71 -29.40 8.93 15.58
N LEU A 72 -30.15 10.05 15.64
CA LEU A 72 -30.79 10.50 16.90
C LEU A 72 -31.79 9.46 17.41
N LYS A 73 -32.59 8.87 16.53
CA LYS A 73 -33.48 7.76 16.90
C LYS A 73 -32.67 6.55 17.40
N GLU A 74 -31.57 6.21 16.73
CA GLU A 74 -30.71 5.11 17.14
C GLU A 74 -30.07 5.33 18.50
N ILE A 75 -29.63 6.57 18.79
CA ILE A 75 -29.03 6.96 20.08
C ILE A 75 -30.05 6.94 21.19
N THR A 76 -31.26 7.58 20.98
CA THR A 76 -32.19 7.92 22.04
C THR A 76 -33.40 7.02 22.14
N GLY A 77 -33.74 6.31 21.07
CA GLY A 77 -35.02 5.63 20.90
C GLY A 77 -36.18 6.56 20.52
N ALA A 78 -36.01 7.90 20.64
CA ALA A 78 -37.01 8.89 20.33
C ALA A 78 -37.27 9.05 18.83
N SER A 79 -38.50 9.30 18.44
CA SER A 79 -38.85 9.64 17.05
C SER A 79 -38.85 11.16 16.89
N PHE A 80 -37.92 11.71 16.13
CA PHE A 80 -37.85 13.14 15.82
C PHE A 80 -38.70 13.44 14.58
N ASP A 81 -39.58 14.49 14.67
CA ASP A 81 -40.28 14.97 13.48
C ASP A 81 -39.29 15.58 12.50
N LEU A 82 -39.36 15.16 11.24
CA LEU A 82 -38.63 15.79 10.13
C LEU A 82 -39.65 16.58 9.29
N ILE A 83 -39.53 17.91 9.37
CA ILE A 83 -40.44 18.88 8.72
C ILE A 83 -39.65 19.80 7.78
N THR A 84 -40.38 20.59 7.00
CA THR A 84 -39.79 21.58 6.12
C THR A 84 -39.91 23.00 6.71
N ASP A 85 -39.19 23.95 6.15
CA ASP A 85 -39.31 25.35 6.52
C ASP A 85 -40.65 26.00 6.09
N ALA A 86 -41.44 25.32 5.25
CA ALA A 86 -42.81 25.71 4.89
C ALA A 86 -43.84 25.31 5.98
N ASP A 87 -43.50 24.35 6.85
CA ASP A 87 -44.37 23.90 7.93
C ASP A 87 -44.38 24.94 9.12
N PRO A 88 -45.41 24.93 10.00
CA PRO A 88 -45.45 25.80 11.16
C PRO A 88 -44.22 25.63 12.07
N ALA A 89 -43.64 26.75 12.51
CA ALA A 89 -42.48 26.76 13.39
C ALA A 89 -42.75 26.07 14.74
N ARG A 90 -41.74 25.33 15.23
CA ARG A 90 -41.76 24.69 16.53
C ARG A 90 -40.99 25.53 17.56
N PRO A 91 -41.31 25.42 18.85
CA PRO A 91 -40.62 26.19 19.92
C PRO A 91 -39.11 25.90 20.00
N ALA A 92 -38.65 24.71 19.60
CA ALA A 92 -37.26 24.28 19.51
C ALA A 92 -37.06 23.43 18.26
N GLU A 93 -36.05 23.77 17.46
CA GLU A 93 -35.78 23.13 16.16
C GLU A 93 -34.30 22.90 15.97
N ILE A 94 -33.96 21.80 15.28
CA ILE A 94 -32.64 21.54 14.68
C ILE A 94 -32.75 21.95 13.22
N VAL A 95 -32.17 23.08 12.86
CA VAL A 95 -32.27 23.69 11.53
C VAL A 95 -31.13 23.23 10.66
N ILE A 96 -31.44 22.54 9.53
CA ILE A 96 -30.47 21.90 8.63
C ILE A 96 -30.38 22.67 7.32
N GLY A 97 -29.17 23.20 7.05
CA GLY A 97 -28.84 23.94 5.84
C GLY A 97 -29.36 25.37 5.83
N ALA A 98 -29.08 26.11 4.75
CA ALA A 98 -29.58 27.43 4.50
C ALA A 98 -31.06 27.33 4.10
N ASN A 99 -31.96 27.90 4.96
CA ASN A 99 -33.40 27.88 4.77
C ASN A 99 -34.09 29.06 5.51
N GLU A 100 -35.38 29.24 5.30
CA GLU A 100 -36.14 30.37 5.88
C GLU A 100 -36.10 30.40 7.43
N ARG A 101 -35.99 29.24 8.10
CA ARG A 101 -35.83 29.20 9.56
C ARG A 101 -34.50 29.79 9.97
N MET A 102 -33.40 29.41 9.32
CA MET A 102 -32.08 29.96 9.62
C MET A 102 -32.04 31.49 9.44
N TYR A 103 -32.58 31.98 8.33
CA TYR A 103 -32.63 33.42 8.07
C TYR A 103 -33.49 34.17 9.10
N GLY A 104 -34.62 33.60 9.52
CA GLY A 104 -35.47 34.14 10.56
C GLY A 104 -34.82 34.25 11.95
N LEU A 105 -33.74 33.49 12.22
CA LEU A 105 -32.95 33.58 13.45
C LEU A 105 -31.91 34.72 13.42
N ASN A 106 -31.86 35.54 12.37
CA ASN A 106 -30.89 36.62 12.19
C ASN A 106 -29.42 36.13 12.38
N LEU A 107 -29.09 34.99 11.81
CA LEU A 107 -27.72 34.45 11.75
C LEU A 107 -27.06 34.86 10.44
N SER A 108 -25.83 35.38 10.55
CA SER A 108 -24.99 35.68 9.38
C SER A 108 -23.97 34.57 9.21
N VAL A 109 -24.15 33.75 8.17
CA VAL A 109 -23.22 32.67 7.79
C VAL A 109 -22.58 33.06 6.47
N ASP A 110 -21.25 33.11 6.44
CA ASP A 110 -20.48 33.41 5.22
C ASP A 110 -20.27 32.12 4.44
N PHE A 111 -21.24 31.77 3.60
CA PHE A 111 -21.18 30.58 2.74
C PHE A 111 -20.05 30.62 1.71
N GLN A 112 -19.61 31.81 1.28
CA GLN A 112 -18.48 31.94 0.38
C GLN A 112 -17.17 31.46 1.07
N ARG A 113 -16.99 31.83 2.32
CA ARG A 113 -15.86 31.39 3.14
C ARG A 113 -15.92 29.90 3.44
N LEU A 114 -17.11 29.33 3.63
CA LEU A 114 -17.29 27.89 3.84
C LEU A 114 -16.89 27.06 2.62
N GLY A 115 -16.99 27.62 1.43
CA GLY A 115 -16.72 26.86 0.20
C GLY A 115 -17.67 25.66 0.03
N ALA A 116 -17.20 24.57 -0.55
CA ALA A 116 -18.03 23.40 -0.81
C ALA A 116 -18.25 22.47 0.41
N GLU A 117 -17.47 22.60 1.47
CA GLU A 117 -17.35 21.57 2.52
C GLU A 117 -17.29 22.11 3.94
N GLY A 118 -17.04 23.41 4.11
CA GLY A 118 -17.05 24.03 5.43
C GLY A 118 -18.47 24.12 5.99
N TYR A 119 -18.58 24.13 7.31
CA TYR A 119 -19.86 24.21 8.01
C TYR A 119 -19.76 24.98 9.34
N VAL A 120 -20.92 25.36 9.85
CA VAL A 120 -21.10 25.92 11.18
C VAL A 120 -22.04 25.04 12.00
N LEU A 121 -21.76 24.95 13.32
CA LEU A 121 -22.65 24.40 14.32
C LEU A 121 -22.94 25.54 15.33
N LEU A 122 -24.19 26.02 15.39
CA LEU A 122 -24.53 27.21 16.14
C LEU A 122 -25.75 26.96 17.05
N THR A 123 -25.61 27.27 18.33
CA THR A 123 -26.75 27.36 19.24
C THR A 123 -27.33 28.78 19.24
N LYS A 124 -28.59 28.93 18.89
CA LYS A 124 -29.30 30.22 18.91
C LYS A 124 -30.61 30.13 19.68
N GLY A 125 -30.65 30.65 20.88
CA GLY A 125 -31.80 30.50 21.79
C GLY A 125 -32.06 29.01 22.09
N LYS A 126 -33.23 28.51 21.66
CA LYS A 126 -33.61 27.08 21.80
C LYS A 126 -33.35 26.26 20.52
N HIS A 127 -32.67 26.84 19.53
CA HIS A 127 -32.45 26.20 18.25
C HIS A 127 -30.98 25.79 18.12
N LEU A 128 -30.76 24.65 17.46
CA LEU A 128 -29.46 24.21 16.95
C LEU A 128 -29.46 24.40 15.43
N VAL A 129 -28.48 25.12 14.89
CA VAL A 129 -28.33 25.35 13.46
C VAL A 129 -27.10 24.62 12.97
N ILE A 130 -27.27 23.80 11.93
CA ILE A 130 -26.23 23.09 11.22
C ILE A 130 -26.30 23.53 9.75
N ALA A 131 -25.39 24.39 9.32
CA ALA A 131 -25.39 24.93 7.98
C ALA A 131 -23.98 24.88 7.36
N GLY A 132 -23.87 24.56 6.11
CA GLY A 132 -22.60 24.42 5.41
C GLY A 132 -22.68 24.82 3.96
N GLY A 133 -21.52 24.96 3.32
CA GLY A 133 -21.43 25.24 1.90
C GLY A 133 -21.92 24.06 1.04
N GLU A 134 -22.44 24.37 -0.11
CA GLU A 134 -22.89 23.36 -1.08
C GLU A 134 -21.71 22.86 -1.92
N PRO A 135 -21.68 21.56 -2.27
CA PRO A 135 -22.75 20.57 -2.07
C PRO A 135 -22.59 19.67 -0.81
N ARG A 136 -21.51 19.78 -0.01
CA ARG A 136 -21.20 18.77 1.05
C ARG A 136 -21.20 19.30 2.48
N GLY A 137 -21.01 20.62 2.65
CA GLY A 137 -20.75 21.19 3.97
C GLY A 137 -21.85 20.93 5.00
N THR A 138 -23.14 21.04 4.64
CA THR A 138 -24.24 20.77 5.57
C THR A 138 -24.24 19.31 6.03
N LEU A 139 -24.04 18.34 5.11
CA LEU A 139 -23.93 16.91 5.44
C LEU A 139 -22.74 16.65 6.37
N TYR A 140 -21.59 17.27 6.09
CA TYR A 140 -20.40 17.15 6.93
C TYR A 140 -20.61 17.79 8.31
N GLY A 141 -21.41 18.85 8.40
CA GLY A 141 -21.81 19.45 9.68
C GLY A 141 -22.65 18.50 10.53
N VAL A 142 -23.58 17.76 9.91
CA VAL A 142 -24.35 16.72 10.62
C VAL A 142 -23.42 15.60 11.11
N TYR A 143 -22.51 15.10 10.28
CA TYR A 143 -21.54 14.11 10.74
C TYR A 143 -20.56 14.66 11.77
N GLY A 144 -20.23 15.96 11.71
CA GLY A 144 -19.45 16.64 12.74
C GLY A 144 -20.17 16.65 14.09
N LEU A 145 -21.46 17.01 14.13
CA LEU A 145 -22.26 16.90 15.34
C LEU A 145 -22.30 15.48 15.90
N LEU A 146 -22.61 14.50 15.03
CA LEU A 146 -22.72 13.09 15.43
C LEU A 146 -21.41 12.54 15.97
N GLU A 147 -20.30 12.87 15.35
CA GLU A 147 -18.99 12.35 15.72
C GLU A 147 -18.37 13.09 16.91
N ASP A 148 -18.28 14.44 16.82
CA ASP A 148 -17.47 15.24 17.74
C ASP A 148 -18.22 15.53 19.04
N HIS A 149 -19.58 15.56 19.03
CA HIS A 149 -20.40 15.90 20.17
C HIS A 149 -21.27 14.77 20.69
N LEU A 150 -21.72 13.85 19.82
CA LEU A 150 -22.58 12.74 20.21
C LEU A 150 -21.85 11.38 20.27
N GLY A 151 -20.55 11.32 19.92
CA GLY A 151 -19.70 10.15 20.09
C GLY A 151 -19.91 9.01 19.09
N CYS A 152 -20.61 9.26 17.97
CA CYS A 152 -20.71 8.28 16.89
C CYS A 152 -19.36 8.06 16.23
N ARG A 153 -19.09 6.83 15.80
CA ARG A 153 -17.87 6.46 15.03
C ARG A 153 -18.21 5.44 13.96
N TRP A 154 -17.62 5.56 12.79
CA TRP A 154 -17.77 4.63 11.66
C TRP A 154 -16.38 4.12 11.24
N PHE A 155 -15.97 2.99 11.83
CA PHE A 155 -14.63 2.43 11.66
C PHE A 155 -14.43 1.76 10.31
N THR A 156 -15.42 0.93 9.94
CA THR A 156 -15.51 0.28 8.62
C THR A 156 -16.92 0.46 8.07
N PRO A 157 -17.20 0.07 6.83
CA PRO A 157 -18.59 0.07 6.33
C PRO A 157 -19.57 -0.74 7.18
N THR A 158 -19.09 -1.72 7.96
CA THR A 158 -19.92 -2.63 8.75
C THR A 158 -19.74 -2.53 10.26
N VAL A 159 -18.70 -1.82 10.73
CA VAL A 159 -18.43 -1.65 12.16
C VAL A 159 -18.52 -0.18 12.55
N SER A 160 -19.42 0.13 13.46
CA SER A 160 -19.62 1.49 13.99
C SER A 160 -19.94 1.43 15.48
N THR A 161 -19.66 2.52 16.17
CA THR A 161 -20.13 2.77 17.54
C THR A 161 -21.17 3.87 17.53
N ILE A 162 -22.38 3.54 17.96
CA ILE A 162 -23.48 4.49 18.14
C ILE A 162 -23.90 4.44 19.63
N PRO A 163 -23.57 5.48 20.40
CA PRO A 163 -23.91 5.55 21.83
C PRO A 163 -25.41 5.40 22.07
N LYS A 164 -25.79 4.91 23.24
CA LYS A 164 -27.20 4.78 23.63
C LYS A 164 -27.46 5.64 24.86
N ALA A 165 -28.40 6.59 24.73
CA ALA A 165 -28.75 7.52 25.80
C ALA A 165 -30.20 8.02 25.61
N ALA A 166 -31.15 7.59 26.46
CA ALA A 166 -32.54 8.03 26.37
C ALA A 166 -32.71 9.55 26.59
N THR A 167 -31.82 10.17 27.36
CA THR A 167 -31.72 11.62 27.52
C THR A 167 -30.42 12.09 26.82
N LEU A 168 -30.56 13.01 25.86
CA LEU A 168 -29.46 13.52 25.07
C LEU A 168 -29.42 15.05 25.11
N THR A 169 -28.28 15.58 25.53
CA THR A 169 -28.01 17.02 25.58
C THR A 169 -26.76 17.36 24.78
N VAL A 170 -26.75 18.50 24.14
CA VAL A 170 -25.59 19.07 23.44
C VAL A 170 -25.19 20.37 24.14
N GLU A 171 -23.88 20.57 24.35
CA GLU A 171 -23.35 21.82 24.89
C GLU A 171 -23.70 23.00 23.97
N TYR A 172 -23.53 24.23 24.47
CA TYR A 172 -23.65 25.43 23.62
C TYR A 172 -22.58 25.38 22.52
N LEU A 173 -23.02 25.41 21.26
CA LEU A 173 -22.14 25.37 20.10
C LEU A 173 -22.04 26.74 19.43
N ASP A 174 -20.83 27.11 19.06
CA ASP A 174 -20.47 28.27 18.24
C ASP A 174 -19.21 27.93 17.48
N GLU A 175 -19.35 27.03 16.47
CA GLU A 175 -18.26 26.41 15.78
C GLU A 175 -18.28 26.70 14.29
N LEU A 176 -17.10 26.96 13.75
CA LEU A 176 -16.80 27.05 12.32
C LEU A 176 -15.73 25.99 11.97
N ARG A 177 -16.03 25.13 11.01
CA ARG A 177 -15.11 24.12 10.51
C ARG A 177 -14.94 24.27 9.00
N ILE A 178 -13.70 24.38 8.55
CA ILE A 178 -13.32 24.42 7.13
C ILE A 178 -12.16 23.46 6.98
N PRO A 179 -12.25 22.43 6.08
CA PRO A 179 -11.17 21.50 5.88
C PRO A 179 -9.94 22.21 5.28
N THR A 180 -8.75 21.82 5.73
CA THR A 180 -7.48 22.33 5.21
C THR A 180 -7.18 21.80 3.81
N LEU A 181 -7.56 20.55 3.55
CA LEU A 181 -7.35 19.87 2.29
C LEU A 181 -8.60 19.91 1.41
N GLU A 182 -8.43 20.34 0.16
CA GLU A 182 -9.48 20.36 -0.87
C GLU A 182 -9.72 18.99 -1.52
N TYR A 183 -8.76 18.07 -1.39
CA TYR A 183 -8.84 16.69 -1.87
C TYR A 183 -8.31 15.72 -0.82
N ARG A 184 -9.12 14.72 -0.50
CA ARG A 184 -8.87 13.76 0.59
C ARG A 184 -9.28 12.37 0.11
N GLU A 185 -8.29 11.55 -0.23
CA GLU A 185 -8.55 10.20 -0.74
C GLU A 185 -7.69 9.15 -0.04
N PRO A 186 -8.24 8.39 0.91
CA PRO A 186 -7.65 7.12 1.33
C PRO A 186 -7.98 6.07 0.25
N PHE A 187 -7.03 5.81 -0.65
CA PHE A 187 -7.24 4.91 -1.79
C PHE A 187 -7.07 3.46 -1.38
N VAL A 188 -8.01 2.99 -0.56
CA VAL A 188 -8.10 1.66 0.05
C VAL A 188 -9.43 1.03 -0.33
N MET A 189 -9.43 -0.20 -0.85
CA MET A 189 -10.67 -0.84 -1.31
C MET A 189 -11.71 -1.00 -0.19
N ASP A 190 -11.27 -1.25 1.04
CA ASP A 190 -12.11 -1.34 2.25
C ASP A 190 -12.88 -0.03 2.52
N CYS A 191 -12.43 1.10 1.99
CA CYS A 191 -12.97 2.43 2.23
C CYS A 191 -13.73 3.03 1.04
N PHE A 192 -14.02 2.28 -0.03
CA PHE A 192 -14.72 2.80 -1.21
C PHE A 192 -16.23 2.91 -1.03
N ASP A 193 -16.78 2.47 0.09
CA ASP A 193 -18.20 2.62 0.40
C ASP A 193 -18.60 4.10 0.52
N GLY A 194 -19.69 4.50 -0.18
CA GLY A 194 -20.07 5.90 -0.26
C GLY A 194 -20.58 6.49 1.06
N ASP A 195 -21.35 5.71 1.83
CA ASP A 195 -21.83 6.16 3.14
C ASP A 195 -20.67 6.27 4.14
N TRP A 196 -19.72 5.32 4.11
CA TRP A 196 -18.51 5.40 4.93
C TRP A 196 -17.67 6.63 4.57
N CYS A 197 -17.45 6.88 3.28
CA CYS A 197 -16.71 8.05 2.79
C CYS A 197 -17.36 9.36 3.29
N ALA A 198 -18.68 9.50 3.12
CA ALA A 198 -19.40 10.71 3.54
C ALA A 198 -19.35 10.91 5.05
N ARG A 199 -19.57 9.85 5.84
CA ARG A 199 -19.52 9.89 7.32
C ARG A 199 -18.15 10.25 7.85
N ASN A 200 -17.09 9.85 7.16
CA ASN A 200 -15.71 10.24 7.46
C ASN A 200 -15.25 11.50 6.71
N ARG A 201 -16.17 12.23 6.05
CA ARG A 201 -15.95 13.52 5.37
C ARG A 201 -14.88 13.47 4.27
N MET A 202 -14.83 12.35 3.54
CA MET A 202 -14.00 12.17 2.36
C MET A 202 -14.72 12.66 1.10
N ASN A 203 -13.97 13.26 0.17
CA ASN A 203 -14.46 13.68 -1.14
C ASN A 203 -13.78 12.92 -2.29
N SER A 204 -13.34 11.75 -1.97
CA SER A 204 -12.57 10.80 -2.77
C SER A 204 -13.07 10.65 -4.20
N SER A 205 -12.14 10.63 -5.16
CA SER A 205 -12.49 10.42 -6.59
C SER A 205 -12.95 9.00 -6.87
N THR A 206 -12.50 8.02 -6.09
CA THR A 206 -12.82 6.59 -6.24
C THR A 206 -13.98 6.15 -5.36
N GLY A 207 -14.21 6.83 -4.23
CA GLY A 207 -15.33 6.55 -3.35
C GLY A 207 -16.66 6.55 -4.12
N ARG A 208 -17.58 5.63 -3.75
CA ARG A 208 -18.89 5.49 -4.37
C ARG A 208 -19.85 6.58 -3.88
N LEU A 209 -19.37 7.83 -3.93
CA LEU A 209 -20.13 9.01 -3.53
C LEU A 209 -21.15 9.37 -4.60
N GLU A 210 -22.41 9.48 -4.20
CA GLU A 210 -23.59 9.78 -5.02
C GLU A 210 -24.08 11.22 -4.77
N PRO A 211 -25.06 11.72 -5.52
CA PRO A 211 -25.65 13.05 -5.29
C PRO A 211 -26.18 13.28 -3.87
N LYS A 212 -26.69 12.22 -3.19
CA LYS A 212 -27.11 12.28 -1.78
C LYS A 212 -25.95 12.57 -0.83
N HIS A 213 -24.72 12.26 -1.22
CA HIS A 213 -23.50 12.56 -0.46
C HIS A 213 -22.87 13.92 -0.82
N GLY A 214 -23.48 14.64 -1.78
CA GLY A 214 -22.90 15.86 -2.36
C GLY A 214 -21.87 15.60 -3.43
N GLY A 215 -21.83 14.38 -3.99
CA GLY A 215 -20.89 13.98 -5.05
C GLY A 215 -19.44 13.89 -4.56
N LYS A 216 -18.51 13.89 -5.51
CA LYS A 216 -17.07 13.68 -5.29
C LYS A 216 -16.21 14.61 -6.14
N VAL A 217 -14.91 14.66 -5.90
CA VAL A 217 -13.94 15.21 -6.86
C VAL A 217 -13.83 14.24 -8.03
N THR A 218 -14.16 14.73 -9.23
CA THR A 218 -14.23 13.89 -10.44
C THR A 218 -13.06 14.15 -11.35
N TYR A 219 -12.39 13.07 -11.77
CA TYR A 219 -11.32 13.09 -12.74
C TYR A 219 -11.77 12.57 -14.09
N PHE A 220 -11.24 13.19 -15.15
CA PHE A 220 -11.16 12.58 -16.46
C PHE A 220 -9.70 12.25 -16.79
N GLY A 221 -9.40 10.96 -17.03
CA GLY A 221 -8.02 10.49 -17.21
C GLY A 221 -7.20 10.70 -15.94
N PHE A 222 -7.31 9.81 -14.97
CA PHE A 222 -6.70 9.99 -13.62
C PHE A 222 -5.20 10.18 -13.67
N VAL A 223 -4.47 9.42 -14.52
CA VAL A 223 -3.00 9.39 -14.57
C VAL A 223 -2.49 8.78 -15.88
N HIS A 224 -1.24 9.08 -16.26
CA HIS A 224 -0.53 8.50 -17.41
C HIS A 224 -1.29 8.66 -18.73
N THR A 225 -1.65 9.92 -19.03
CA THR A 225 -2.58 10.24 -20.13
C THR A 225 -1.90 10.55 -21.46
N ALA A 226 -0.56 10.61 -21.54
CA ALA A 226 0.15 11.02 -22.74
C ALA A 226 -0.25 10.19 -23.99
N ASP A 227 -0.27 8.86 -23.87
CA ASP A 227 -0.68 7.97 -24.97
C ASP A 227 -2.18 8.03 -25.29
N GLN A 228 -3.01 8.47 -24.34
CA GLN A 228 -4.43 8.67 -24.56
C GLN A 228 -4.73 10.01 -25.27
N LEU A 229 -3.89 11.00 -25.06
CA LEU A 229 -4.01 12.33 -25.65
C LEU A 229 -3.42 12.39 -27.07
N VAL A 230 -2.28 11.68 -27.29
CA VAL A 230 -1.62 11.55 -28.59
C VAL A 230 -1.24 10.07 -28.80
N PRO A 231 -2.17 9.22 -29.27
CA PRO A 231 -1.92 7.80 -29.40
C PRO A 231 -0.78 7.46 -30.38
N PRO A 232 0.29 6.76 -29.98
CA PRO A 232 1.38 6.37 -30.88
C PRO A 232 0.92 5.51 -32.06
N SER A 233 -0.11 4.69 -31.85
CA SER A 233 -0.70 3.85 -32.90
C SER A 233 -1.33 4.69 -34.03
N GLN A 234 -1.78 5.91 -33.75
CA GLN A 234 -2.42 6.79 -34.70
C GLN A 234 -1.43 7.73 -35.38
N TYR A 235 -0.46 8.24 -34.63
CA TYR A 235 0.37 9.35 -35.12
C TYR A 235 1.81 8.97 -35.46
N PHE A 236 2.40 7.93 -34.84
CA PHE A 236 3.84 7.71 -34.93
C PHE A 236 4.36 7.47 -36.33
N ASP A 237 3.66 6.71 -37.15
CA ASP A 237 4.15 6.31 -38.49
C ASP A 237 4.22 7.50 -39.45
N GLN A 238 3.41 8.55 -39.26
CA GLN A 238 3.38 9.79 -40.07
C GLN A 238 4.10 10.95 -39.38
N HIS A 239 4.13 10.97 -38.05
CA HIS A 239 4.62 12.07 -37.22
C HIS A 239 5.50 11.55 -36.05
N PRO A 240 6.62 10.86 -36.33
CA PRO A 240 7.50 10.36 -35.27
C PRO A 240 8.06 11.49 -34.39
N GLU A 241 8.14 12.75 -34.91
CA GLU A 241 8.58 13.92 -34.17
C GLU A 241 7.65 14.36 -33.03
N TYR A 242 6.42 13.83 -32.96
CA TYR A 242 5.50 14.07 -31.83
C TYR A 242 5.92 13.31 -30.58
N PHE A 243 6.73 12.30 -30.73
CA PHE A 243 7.16 11.39 -29.66
C PHE A 243 8.61 11.61 -29.26
N ALA A 244 9.00 11.02 -28.13
CA ALA A 244 10.30 11.25 -27.53
C ALA A 244 11.47 10.83 -28.45
N LEU A 245 12.46 11.69 -28.58
CA LEU A 245 13.77 11.36 -29.09
C LEU A 245 14.60 10.79 -27.96
N VAL A 246 14.93 9.48 -28.02
CA VAL A 246 15.71 8.77 -26.99
C VAL A 246 16.98 8.24 -27.64
N LYS A 247 18.15 8.64 -27.15
CA LYS A 247 19.46 8.23 -27.72
C LYS A 247 19.55 8.42 -29.24
N GLY A 248 18.98 9.52 -29.73
CA GLY A 248 19.02 9.87 -31.15
C GLY A 248 17.96 9.21 -32.02
N VAL A 249 17.06 8.39 -31.48
CA VAL A 249 15.98 7.70 -32.20
C VAL A 249 14.62 8.10 -31.64
N ARG A 250 13.63 8.34 -32.51
CA ARG A 250 12.23 8.50 -32.11
C ARG A 250 11.66 7.14 -31.75
N VAL A 251 11.06 7.01 -30.57
CA VAL A 251 10.58 5.72 -30.05
C VAL A 251 9.04 5.67 -30.06
N LYS A 252 8.49 4.52 -30.48
CA LYS A 252 7.03 4.28 -30.53
C LYS A 252 6.55 3.60 -29.23
N ASP A 253 7.28 2.58 -28.81
CA ASP A 253 6.93 1.78 -27.65
C ASP A 253 7.49 2.40 -26.37
N ARG A 254 6.70 2.40 -25.29
CA ARG A 254 7.05 3.03 -24.02
C ARG A 254 7.60 4.44 -24.19
N THR A 255 6.94 5.21 -25.05
CA THR A 255 7.36 6.58 -25.40
C THR A 255 6.80 7.62 -24.43
N GLN A 256 7.36 8.82 -24.48
CA GLN A 256 6.77 10.06 -23.94
C GLN A 256 6.48 11.00 -25.12
N LEU A 257 5.78 12.09 -24.86
CA LEU A 257 5.55 13.13 -25.86
C LEU A 257 6.77 14.05 -26.02
N CYS A 258 6.96 14.61 -27.21
CA CYS A 258 7.85 15.75 -27.41
C CYS A 258 7.11 17.03 -26.95
N CYS A 259 7.21 17.36 -25.67
CA CYS A 259 6.41 18.40 -25.00
C CYS A 259 6.62 19.82 -25.56
N THR A 260 7.71 20.07 -26.33
CA THR A 260 8.00 21.35 -26.97
C THR A 260 7.65 21.38 -28.46
N ASN A 261 6.98 20.34 -28.97
CA ASN A 261 6.46 20.31 -30.33
C ASN A 261 5.12 21.05 -30.39
N ASP A 262 4.99 22.06 -31.27
CA ASP A 262 3.82 22.93 -31.35
C ASP A 262 2.55 22.18 -31.76
N ASP A 263 2.68 21.17 -32.65
CA ASP A 263 1.53 20.32 -33.03
C ASP A 263 1.06 19.44 -31.89
N VAL A 264 2.01 18.88 -31.09
CA VAL A 264 1.66 18.12 -29.87
C VAL A 264 0.89 19.03 -28.91
N VAL A 265 1.36 20.23 -28.65
CA VAL A 265 0.66 21.21 -27.79
C VAL A 265 -0.75 21.47 -28.32
N ARG A 266 -0.92 21.69 -29.64
CA ARG A 266 -2.21 21.92 -30.27
C ARG A 266 -3.13 20.69 -30.12
N ILE A 267 -2.66 19.49 -30.48
CA ILE A 267 -3.45 18.23 -30.41
C ILE A 267 -3.91 17.97 -28.98
N VAL A 268 -3.00 18.06 -28.00
CA VAL A 268 -3.34 17.87 -26.58
C VAL A 268 -4.37 18.89 -26.12
N THR A 269 -4.21 20.18 -26.52
CA THR A 269 -5.16 21.24 -26.18
C THR A 269 -6.56 20.97 -26.73
N GLU A 270 -6.64 20.59 -28.02
CA GLU A 270 -7.90 20.27 -28.66
C GLU A 270 -8.58 19.05 -28.04
N GLU A 271 -7.83 18.01 -27.74
CA GLU A 271 -8.37 16.81 -27.13
C GLU A 271 -8.84 17.07 -25.67
N VAL A 272 -8.08 17.83 -24.88
CA VAL A 272 -8.51 18.23 -23.51
C VAL A 272 -9.77 19.09 -23.57
N ARG A 273 -9.83 20.07 -24.49
CA ARG A 273 -11.02 20.92 -24.69
C ARG A 273 -12.24 20.09 -25.09
N LYS A 274 -12.07 19.12 -25.98
CA LYS A 274 -13.12 18.17 -26.38
C LYS A 274 -13.62 17.38 -25.16
N ARG A 275 -12.70 16.80 -24.39
CA ARG A 275 -13.04 16.02 -23.18
C ARG A 275 -13.77 16.87 -22.13
N MET A 276 -13.40 18.14 -21.96
CA MET A 276 -14.11 19.06 -21.04
C MET A 276 -15.56 19.32 -21.47
N ARG A 277 -15.82 19.40 -22.78
CA ARG A 277 -17.18 19.53 -23.30
C ARG A 277 -18.00 18.25 -23.18
N GLU A 278 -17.37 17.09 -23.42
CA GLU A 278 -18.00 15.78 -23.37
C GLU A 278 -18.25 15.31 -21.92
N HIS A 279 -17.43 15.78 -20.95
CA HIS A 279 -17.47 15.40 -19.54
C HIS A 279 -17.58 16.62 -18.62
N PRO A 280 -18.68 17.37 -18.69
CA PRO A 280 -18.89 18.58 -17.89
C PRO A 280 -18.95 18.30 -16.39
N GLU A 281 -19.28 17.07 -15.98
CA GLU A 281 -19.28 16.61 -14.59
C GLU A 281 -17.87 16.49 -13.99
N SER A 282 -16.83 16.33 -14.82
CA SER A 282 -15.45 16.20 -14.34
C SER A 282 -14.87 17.55 -13.97
N THR A 283 -14.21 17.60 -12.81
CA THR A 283 -13.59 18.83 -12.30
C THR A 283 -12.09 18.90 -12.60
N VAL A 284 -11.42 17.76 -12.73
CA VAL A 284 -9.98 17.64 -12.99
C VAL A 284 -9.71 16.84 -14.26
N PHE A 285 -8.86 17.37 -15.13
CA PHE A 285 -8.43 16.74 -16.37
C PHE A 285 -6.91 16.54 -16.35
N SER A 286 -6.47 15.28 -16.45
CA SER A 286 -5.04 14.98 -16.36
C SER A 286 -4.34 15.16 -17.71
N VAL A 287 -3.21 15.88 -17.67
CA VAL A 287 -2.21 15.99 -18.74
C VAL A 287 -0.89 15.56 -18.13
N SER A 288 -0.63 14.26 -18.12
CA SER A 288 0.49 13.68 -17.38
C SER A 288 1.33 12.71 -18.22
N GLN A 289 2.60 12.61 -17.85
CA GLN A 289 3.55 11.67 -18.44
C GLN A 289 3.09 10.20 -18.29
N ASN A 290 3.56 9.34 -19.20
CA ASN A 290 3.41 7.89 -19.06
C ASN A 290 4.32 7.33 -17.96
N ASP A 291 4.07 6.09 -17.52
CA ASP A 291 4.79 5.45 -16.41
C ASP A 291 6.13 4.82 -16.84
N TRP A 292 6.96 5.57 -17.54
CA TRP A 292 8.33 5.21 -17.89
C TRP A 292 9.20 6.44 -18.17
N ALA A 293 10.54 6.23 -18.15
CA ALA A 293 11.52 7.31 -18.15
C ALA A 293 12.01 7.76 -19.55
N ASN A 294 11.41 7.31 -20.65
CA ASN A 294 11.83 7.64 -22.02
C ASN A 294 11.44 9.05 -22.45
N TYR A 295 11.85 10.08 -21.69
CA TYR A 295 11.55 11.48 -22.01
C TYR A 295 12.33 11.98 -23.24
N CYS A 296 11.80 13.02 -23.90
CA CYS A 296 12.37 13.55 -25.13
C CYS A 296 13.66 14.34 -24.88
N THR A 297 14.70 14.00 -25.62
CA THR A 297 16.01 14.67 -25.60
C THR A 297 16.31 15.44 -26.90
N CYS A 298 15.29 15.84 -27.68
CA CYS A 298 15.49 16.74 -28.82
C CYS A 298 15.99 18.11 -28.36
N ASP A 299 16.62 18.88 -29.26
CA ASP A 299 17.30 20.15 -28.92
C ASP A 299 16.41 21.12 -28.15
N LYS A 300 15.13 21.28 -28.52
CA LYS A 300 14.18 22.17 -27.82
C LYS A 300 13.88 21.67 -26.41
N CYS A 301 13.59 20.37 -26.23
CA CYS A 301 13.30 19.79 -24.92
C CYS A 301 14.54 19.83 -24.01
N ALA A 302 15.71 19.46 -24.55
CA ALA A 302 16.97 19.47 -23.81
C ALA A 302 17.35 20.87 -23.36
N ALA A 303 17.30 21.87 -24.26
CA ALA A 303 17.60 23.26 -23.92
C ALA A 303 16.68 23.82 -22.83
N LEU A 304 15.37 23.51 -22.89
CA LEU A 304 14.41 23.94 -21.88
C LEU A 304 14.64 23.23 -20.54
N ALA A 305 14.93 21.92 -20.55
CA ALA A 305 15.25 21.17 -19.34
C ALA A 305 16.53 21.68 -18.68
N GLU A 306 17.55 22.05 -19.47
CA GLU A 306 18.78 22.65 -18.98
C GLU A 306 18.54 24.04 -18.37
N ALA A 307 17.82 24.91 -19.07
CA ALA A 307 17.48 26.25 -18.59
C ALA A 307 16.72 26.21 -17.26
N GLU A 308 15.75 25.30 -17.14
CA GLU A 308 14.93 25.11 -15.93
C GLU A 308 15.61 24.20 -14.86
N GLY A 309 16.73 23.55 -15.19
CA GLY A 309 17.46 22.66 -14.30
C GLY A 309 16.64 21.42 -13.88
N SER A 310 15.63 21.05 -14.67
CA SER A 310 14.69 19.96 -14.41
C SER A 310 14.00 19.50 -15.69
N GLN A 311 13.78 18.19 -15.82
CA GLN A 311 12.93 17.63 -16.88
C GLN A 311 11.44 18.04 -16.75
N MET A 312 11.05 18.60 -15.62
CA MET A 312 9.74 19.22 -15.47
C MET A 312 9.57 20.46 -16.38
N GLY A 313 10.64 21.13 -16.81
CA GLY A 313 10.58 22.27 -17.71
C GLY A 313 9.77 22.00 -18.98
N PRO A 314 10.16 21.03 -19.84
CA PRO A 314 9.37 20.63 -21.01
C PRO A 314 7.95 20.18 -20.68
N MET A 315 7.76 19.40 -19.63
CA MET A 315 6.43 18.91 -19.23
C MET A 315 5.52 20.05 -18.80
N LEU A 316 6.00 20.96 -17.98
CA LEU A 316 5.23 22.10 -17.50
C LEU A 316 4.96 23.13 -18.63
N TYR A 317 5.84 23.22 -19.64
CA TYR A 317 5.59 24.01 -20.85
C TYR A 317 4.32 23.52 -21.57
N LEU A 318 4.18 22.21 -21.82
CA LEU A 318 3.00 21.61 -22.40
C LEU A 318 1.76 21.86 -21.54
N VAL A 319 1.83 21.51 -20.26
CA VAL A 319 0.72 21.63 -19.29
C VAL A 319 0.23 23.07 -19.18
N ASN A 320 1.13 24.03 -19.02
CA ASN A 320 0.79 25.46 -18.94
C ASN A 320 0.16 25.97 -20.25
N SER A 321 0.62 25.48 -21.40
CA SER A 321 0.05 25.86 -22.69
C SER A 321 -1.40 25.40 -22.81
N VAL A 322 -1.68 24.17 -22.42
CA VAL A 322 -3.05 23.63 -22.34
C VAL A 322 -3.89 24.43 -21.34
N ALA A 323 -3.38 24.62 -20.12
CA ALA A 323 -4.10 25.30 -19.04
C ALA A 323 -4.50 26.74 -19.43
N ARG A 324 -3.59 27.50 -20.07
CA ARG A 324 -3.87 28.86 -20.60
C ARG A 324 -4.95 28.84 -21.67
N ALA A 325 -4.91 27.84 -22.55
CA ALA A 325 -5.83 27.78 -23.68
C ALA A 325 -7.28 27.44 -23.33
N VAL A 326 -7.49 26.81 -22.15
CA VAL A 326 -8.84 26.35 -21.73
C VAL A 326 -9.43 27.16 -20.57
N LYS A 327 -8.66 27.95 -19.81
CA LYS A 327 -9.10 28.61 -18.59
C LYS A 327 -10.27 29.59 -18.75
N ASP A 328 -10.34 30.29 -19.88
CA ASP A 328 -11.39 31.30 -20.11
C ASP A 328 -12.70 30.65 -20.55
N GLU A 329 -12.63 29.50 -21.24
CA GLU A 329 -13.80 28.72 -21.67
C GLU A 329 -14.33 27.82 -20.52
N PHE A 330 -13.42 27.35 -19.65
CA PHE A 330 -13.73 26.42 -18.53
C PHE A 330 -13.10 26.91 -17.22
N PRO A 331 -13.59 28.03 -16.64
CA PRO A 331 -12.95 28.66 -15.47
C PRO A 331 -13.01 27.83 -14.18
N ASP A 332 -13.91 26.85 -14.11
CA ASP A 332 -14.10 25.91 -12.97
C ASP A 332 -13.32 24.60 -13.12
N LYS A 333 -12.65 24.36 -14.26
CA LYS A 333 -11.91 23.13 -14.52
C LYS A 333 -10.43 23.28 -14.19
N LEU A 334 -9.83 22.19 -13.75
CA LEU A 334 -8.41 22.10 -13.36
C LEU A 334 -7.67 21.14 -14.28
N ILE A 335 -6.42 21.46 -14.56
CA ILE A 335 -5.49 20.58 -15.25
C ILE A 335 -4.56 19.97 -14.19
N ASP A 336 -4.46 18.67 -14.16
CA ASP A 336 -3.55 17.93 -13.26
C ASP A 336 -2.34 17.41 -14.03
N THR A 337 -1.16 17.46 -13.40
CA THR A 337 0.04 16.80 -13.91
C THR A 337 0.88 16.23 -12.76
N LEU A 338 1.68 15.21 -13.07
CA LEU A 338 2.55 14.55 -12.10
C LEU A 338 3.91 15.26 -12.01
N ALA A 339 4.40 15.43 -10.78
CA ALA A 339 5.80 15.63 -10.46
C ALA A 339 6.35 14.29 -9.92
N TYR A 340 6.81 13.43 -10.85
CA TYR A 340 7.04 12.01 -10.62
C TYR A 340 8.34 11.53 -11.28
N GLN A 341 9.17 10.85 -10.53
CA GLN A 341 10.46 10.34 -11.00
C GLN A 341 11.28 11.46 -11.69
N TYR A 342 11.50 11.40 -13.00
CA TYR A 342 12.35 12.35 -13.73
C TYR A 342 11.79 13.78 -13.78
N THR A 343 10.48 13.99 -13.54
CA THR A 343 9.86 15.33 -13.44
C THR A 343 9.65 15.80 -12.00
N ARG A 344 10.06 15.04 -10.98
CA ARG A 344 9.75 15.35 -9.57
C ARG A 344 10.32 16.70 -9.12
N LYS A 345 11.54 17.03 -9.54
CA LYS A 345 12.20 18.29 -9.20
C LYS A 345 11.50 19.48 -9.86
N PRO A 346 11.17 20.55 -9.13
CA PRO A 346 10.56 21.75 -9.71
C PRO A 346 11.49 22.50 -10.66
N PRO A 347 10.93 23.27 -11.65
CA PRO A 347 11.71 24.12 -12.54
C PRO A 347 12.18 25.40 -11.82
N LYS A 348 13.30 25.98 -12.28
CA LYS A 348 13.88 27.19 -11.68
C LYS A 348 13.01 28.43 -11.84
N THR A 349 12.53 28.71 -13.06
CA THR A 349 11.87 29.97 -13.42
C THR A 349 10.41 29.79 -13.79
N MET A 350 10.05 28.70 -14.43
CA MET A 350 8.69 28.44 -14.85
C MET A 350 7.77 28.18 -13.64
N ARG A 351 6.55 28.69 -13.71
CA ARG A 351 5.54 28.53 -12.65
C ARG A 351 4.28 27.90 -13.24
N PRO A 352 3.61 26.99 -12.49
CA PRO A 352 2.32 26.46 -12.91
C PRO A 352 1.28 27.57 -13.04
N GLU A 353 0.41 27.47 -14.05
CA GLU A 353 -0.78 28.33 -14.16
C GLU A 353 -1.71 28.14 -12.94
N PRO A 354 -2.54 29.14 -12.58
CA PRO A 354 -3.40 29.07 -11.40
C PRO A 354 -4.41 27.90 -11.40
N ASN A 355 -4.79 27.42 -12.59
CA ASN A 355 -5.68 26.26 -12.79
C ASN A 355 -4.93 24.94 -12.97
N VAL A 356 -3.62 24.89 -12.66
CA VAL A 356 -2.81 23.67 -12.70
C VAL A 356 -2.61 23.10 -11.30
N ILE A 357 -2.90 21.82 -11.15
CA ILE A 357 -2.52 21.00 -9.99
C ILE A 357 -1.18 20.32 -10.30
N ILE A 358 -0.20 20.53 -9.44
CA ILE A 358 1.02 19.72 -9.42
C ILE A 358 0.80 18.60 -8.41
N ARG A 359 0.83 17.33 -8.85
CA ARG A 359 0.72 16.15 -7.99
C ARG A 359 2.10 15.55 -7.78
N LEU A 360 2.73 15.89 -6.65
CA LEU A 360 4.06 15.42 -6.25
C LEU A 360 3.96 14.00 -5.69
N CYS A 361 4.78 13.09 -6.22
CA CYS A 361 4.78 11.68 -5.83
C CYS A 361 5.97 11.36 -4.89
N SER A 362 5.70 10.60 -3.82
CA SER A 362 6.69 10.19 -2.81
C SER A 362 7.21 8.77 -3.02
N ILE A 363 7.14 8.22 -4.25
CA ILE A 363 7.35 6.79 -4.54
C ILE A 363 8.72 6.24 -4.08
N GLU A 364 9.76 7.06 -4.08
CA GLU A 364 11.12 6.64 -3.72
C GLU A 364 11.41 6.72 -2.22
N CYS A 365 10.45 7.27 -1.43
CA CYS A 365 10.67 7.55 -0.02
C CYS A 365 10.79 6.29 0.85
N ASP A 366 11.39 6.48 1.99
CA ASP A 366 11.31 5.59 3.14
C ASP A 366 10.05 5.91 3.95
N PHE A 367 9.23 4.91 4.21
CA PHE A 367 7.96 5.02 4.93
C PHE A 367 8.04 4.50 6.38
N SER A 368 9.24 4.21 6.88
CA SER A 368 9.45 3.82 8.29
C SER A 368 9.77 5.01 9.21
N HIS A 369 10.19 6.15 8.63
CA HIS A 369 10.52 7.36 9.36
C HIS A 369 9.74 8.57 8.82
N PRO A 370 9.40 9.56 9.68
CA PRO A 370 8.79 10.81 9.23
C PRO A 370 9.66 11.51 8.16
N PHE A 371 9.04 12.03 7.12
CA PHE A 371 9.76 12.72 6.04
C PHE A 371 10.62 13.88 6.55
N GLU A 372 10.06 14.71 7.48
CA GLU A 372 10.74 15.87 8.05
C GLU A 372 12.05 15.52 8.79
N GLU A 373 12.19 14.29 9.28
CA GLU A 373 13.42 13.82 9.91
C GLU A 373 14.56 13.61 8.92
N ARG A 374 14.26 13.48 7.62
CA ARG A 374 15.26 13.30 6.55
C ARG A 374 16.23 12.15 6.83
N ALA A 375 15.72 11.07 7.44
CA ALA A 375 16.50 9.92 7.88
C ALA A 375 17.24 9.21 6.75
N THR A 376 16.68 9.24 5.53
CA THR A 376 17.30 8.68 4.34
C THR A 376 17.60 9.76 3.30
N LYS A 377 18.45 9.44 2.32
CA LYS A 377 18.72 10.34 1.19
C LYS A 377 17.46 10.64 0.40
N ASP A 378 16.60 9.63 0.22
CA ASP A 378 15.39 9.75 -0.59
C ASP A 378 14.36 10.65 0.10
N ASN A 379 14.15 10.51 1.42
CA ASN A 379 13.33 11.43 2.20
C ASN A 379 13.90 12.86 2.17
N SER A 380 15.23 13.02 2.31
CA SER A 380 15.87 14.32 2.22
C SER A 380 15.62 15.00 0.87
N THR A 381 15.79 14.25 -0.22
CA THR A 381 15.56 14.78 -1.58
C THR A 381 14.08 15.10 -1.83
N PHE A 382 13.16 14.25 -1.35
CA PHE A 382 11.72 14.52 -1.43
C PHE A 382 11.32 15.78 -0.65
N CYS A 383 11.85 15.97 0.54
CA CYS A 383 11.62 17.18 1.33
C CYS A 383 12.11 18.44 0.62
N ASP A 384 13.29 18.38 0.01
CA ASP A 384 13.83 19.50 -0.78
C ASP A 384 12.92 19.84 -1.97
N ASP A 385 12.43 18.82 -2.69
CA ASP A 385 11.50 19.01 -3.81
C ASP A 385 10.15 19.57 -3.34
N LEU A 386 9.59 19.05 -2.24
CA LEU A 386 8.34 19.51 -1.64
C LEU A 386 8.41 20.98 -1.21
N GLU A 387 9.47 21.35 -0.47
CA GLU A 387 9.70 22.72 -0.01
C GLU A 387 9.87 23.71 -1.17
N GLN A 388 10.54 23.29 -2.25
CA GLN A 388 10.67 24.10 -3.46
C GLN A 388 9.34 24.22 -4.23
N TRP A 389 8.59 23.11 -4.39
CA TRP A 389 7.26 23.15 -4.99
C TRP A 389 6.28 24.03 -4.22
N ALA A 390 6.35 24.03 -2.90
CA ALA A 390 5.52 24.88 -2.03
C ALA A 390 5.71 26.39 -2.30
N GLN A 391 6.89 26.79 -2.80
CA GLN A 391 7.19 28.20 -3.14
C GLN A 391 6.67 28.60 -4.52
N VAL A 392 6.48 27.64 -5.42
CA VAL A 392 6.22 27.95 -6.84
C VAL A 392 4.83 27.51 -7.31
N SER A 393 4.20 26.56 -6.63
CA SER A 393 2.85 26.08 -6.97
C SER A 393 1.81 26.66 -6.02
N LYS A 394 0.72 27.19 -6.59
CA LYS A 394 -0.45 27.66 -5.82
C LYS A 394 -1.39 26.52 -5.44
N ARG A 395 -1.33 25.40 -6.16
CA ARG A 395 -2.16 24.21 -5.93
C ARG A 395 -1.29 22.96 -6.02
N LEU A 396 -0.71 22.61 -4.89
CA LEU A 396 0.15 21.46 -4.71
C LEU A 396 -0.63 20.33 -4.06
N TRP A 397 -0.68 19.18 -4.71
CA TRP A 397 -1.21 17.94 -4.17
C TRP A 397 -0.09 16.93 -4.03
N VAL A 398 -0.31 15.91 -3.21
CA VAL A 398 0.65 14.81 -3.02
C VAL A 398 -0.01 13.48 -3.35
N TRP A 399 0.73 12.64 -4.07
CA TRP A 399 0.47 11.22 -4.21
C TRP A 399 1.40 10.50 -3.26
N ASN A 400 0.86 10.02 -2.16
CA ASN A 400 1.58 9.27 -1.13
C ASN A 400 1.25 7.78 -1.22
N TYR A 401 2.05 6.94 -0.54
CA TYR A 401 1.97 5.48 -0.61
C TYR A 401 1.97 4.88 0.79
N ASN A 402 1.11 3.86 1.03
CA ASN A 402 0.89 3.33 2.37
C ASN A 402 1.00 1.81 2.48
N THR A 403 1.41 1.11 1.44
CA THR A 403 1.53 -0.35 1.44
C THR A 403 2.73 -0.82 0.60
N SER A 404 3.07 -2.09 0.70
CA SER A 404 3.96 -2.74 -0.27
C SER A 404 3.16 -3.22 -1.48
N PHE A 405 3.41 -2.65 -2.65
CA PHE A 405 2.71 -3.03 -3.89
C PHE A 405 3.13 -4.39 -4.44
N SER A 406 4.28 -4.88 -4.02
CA SER A 406 4.71 -6.25 -4.30
C SER A 406 4.06 -7.30 -3.39
N HIS A 407 3.58 -6.89 -2.19
CA HIS A 407 3.10 -7.81 -1.16
C HIS A 407 2.04 -7.16 -0.27
N TYR A 408 0.79 -7.06 -0.75
CA TYR A 408 -0.33 -6.42 -0.04
C TYR A 408 -0.67 -7.00 1.34
N LEU A 409 -0.23 -8.22 1.60
CA LEU A 409 -0.44 -8.88 2.88
C LEU A 409 0.80 -8.83 3.78
N ALA A 410 1.98 -8.44 3.29
CA ALA A 410 3.16 -8.33 4.15
C ALA A 410 3.03 -7.15 5.12
N PRO A 411 3.58 -7.25 6.36
CA PRO A 411 3.58 -6.13 7.28
C PRO A 411 4.25 -4.89 6.67
N PHE A 412 3.58 -3.73 6.81
CA PHE A 412 4.08 -2.44 6.35
C PHE A 412 3.92 -1.38 7.45
N PRO A 413 4.78 -1.41 8.48
CA PRO A 413 4.62 -0.63 9.71
C PRO A 413 4.88 0.88 9.52
N ASN A 414 3.92 1.59 8.93
CA ASN A 414 3.98 3.02 8.64
C ASN A 414 2.94 3.87 9.41
N LEU A 415 2.08 3.27 10.25
CA LEU A 415 0.99 4.03 10.91
C LEU A 415 1.51 5.21 11.72
N ARG A 416 2.67 5.07 12.38
CA ARG A 416 3.27 6.10 13.25
C ARG A 416 3.81 7.31 12.49
N VAL A 417 4.10 7.18 11.19
CA VAL A 417 4.65 8.29 10.39
C VAL A 417 3.59 9.06 9.62
N ARG A 418 2.37 8.54 9.52
CA ARG A 418 1.32 9.13 8.68
C ARG A 418 0.89 10.52 9.15
N GLY A 419 0.59 10.69 10.43
CA GLY A 419 0.24 12.00 10.99
C GLY A 419 1.35 13.03 10.83
N PRO A 420 2.60 12.75 11.27
CA PRO A 420 3.75 13.62 11.00
C PRO A 420 3.90 14.00 9.53
N ASN A 421 3.80 13.04 8.60
CA ASN A 421 3.95 13.29 7.17
C ASN A 421 2.83 14.20 6.62
N ILE A 422 1.56 13.94 6.97
CA ILE A 422 0.43 14.78 6.56
C ILE A 422 0.59 16.21 7.09
N ARG A 423 0.97 16.39 8.35
CA ARG A 423 1.24 17.72 8.93
C ARG A 423 2.38 18.44 8.23
N TYR A 424 3.47 17.72 7.91
CA TYR A 424 4.60 18.27 7.17
C TYR A 424 4.22 18.68 5.73
N MET A 425 3.43 17.88 5.04
CA MET A 425 2.90 18.22 3.71
C MET A 425 2.03 19.49 3.78
N ILE A 426 1.11 19.60 4.72
CA ILE A 426 0.24 20.77 4.91
C ILE A 426 1.06 22.02 5.27
N LYS A 427 2.08 21.91 6.13
CA LYS A 427 3.03 22.99 6.44
C LYS A 427 3.72 23.54 5.18
N ASN A 428 3.88 22.68 4.16
CA ASN A 428 4.45 23.00 2.86
C ASN A 428 3.36 23.24 1.78
N ASN A 429 2.25 23.87 2.14
CA ASN A 429 1.17 24.31 1.23
C ASN A 429 0.48 23.20 0.42
N VAL A 430 0.60 21.95 0.81
CA VAL A 430 -0.18 20.87 0.18
C VAL A 430 -1.67 21.06 0.50
N ARG A 431 -2.51 20.99 -0.55
CA ARG A 431 -3.96 21.20 -0.47
C ARG A 431 -4.77 19.96 -0.83
N GLY A 432 -4.15 18.92 -1.33
CA GLY A 432 -4.82 17.66 -1.63
C GLY A 432 -3.87 16.50 -1.41
N ILE A 433 -4.37 15.39 -0.89
CA ILE A 433 -3.57 14.19 -0.64
C ILE A 433 -4.34 12.97 -1.13
N PHE A 434 -3.64 12.17 -1.95
CA PHE A 434 -4.04 10.85 -2.41
C PHE A 434 -3.12 9.84 -1.72
N GLU A 435 -3.70 8.99 -0.88
CA GLU A 435 -3.01 7.98 -0.07
C GLU A 435 -3.18 6.61 -0.73
N GLN A 436 -2.31 6.26 -1.69
CA GLN A 436 -2.41 4.96 -2.37
C GLN A 436 -2.04 3.82 -1.41
N ASP A 437 -2.97 2.90 -1.27
CA ASP A 437 -2.88 1.73 -0.40
C ASP A 437 -3.38 0.49 -1.16
N VAL A 438 -3.87 -0.53 -0.48
CA VAL A 438 -4.44 -1.73 -1.07
C VAL A 438 -5.78 -1.42 -1.74
N TYR A 439 -5.81 -1.29 -3.05
CA TYR A 439 -6.99 -0.82 -3.80
C TYR A 439 -7.62 -1.86 -4.74
N THR A 440 -6.99 -3.03 -4.89
CA THR A 440 -7.46 -4.09 -5.80
C THR A 440 -8.05 -5.31 -5.10
N THR A 441 -7.97 -5.34 -3.77
CA THR A 441 -8.54 -6.40 -2.93
C THR A 441 -9.02 -5.83 -1.60
N LEU A 442 -9.97 -6.49 -0.96
CA LEU A 442 -10.33 -6.26 0.44
C LEU A 442 -9.29 -6.91 1.35
N ASN A 443 -9.25 -6.45 2.60
CA ASN A 443 -8.53 -7.11 3.68
C ASN A 443 -7.02 -7.27 3.42
N GLY A 444 -6.36 -6.27 2.83
CA GLY A 444 -4.91 -6.14 2.87
C GLY A 444 -4.39 -5.97 4.31
N GLU A 445 -3.07 -5.88 4.48
CA GLU A 445 -2.44 -5.72 5.79
C GLU A 445 -3.01 -4.52 6.53
N PHE A 446 -3.85 -4.75 7.54
CA PHE A 446 -4.56 -3.73 8.33
C PHE A 446 -5.17 -2.59 7.50
N SER A 447 -5.60 -2.88 6.25
CA SER A 447 -6.06 -1.88 5.27
C SER A 447 -7.24 -1.06 5.77
N ALA A 448 -8.18 -1.66 6.50
CA ALA A 448 -9.31 -0.94 7.10
C ALA A 448 -8.86 0.06 8.19
N LEU A 449 -7.88 -0.30 9.04
CA LEU A 449 -7.28 0.62 10.01
C LEU A 449 -6.51 1.73 9.29
N SER A 450 -5.74 1.38 8.26
CA SER A 450 -5.01 2.34 7.43
C SER A 450 -5.96 3.37 6.82
N GLY A 451 -7.08 2.92 6.23
CA GLY A 451 -8.10 3.79 5.67
C GLY A 451 -8.77 4.70 6.71
N TYR A 452 -9.14 4.14 7.88
CA TYR A 452 -9.74 4.90 8.96
C TYR A 452 -8.80 5.99 9.50
N LEU A 453 -7.56 5.63 9.84
CA LEU A 453 -6.55 6.57 10.30
C LEU A 453 -6.30 7.67 9.25
N GLY A 454 -6.15 7.28 7.98
CA GLY A 454 -6.01 8.22 6.87
C GLY A 454 -7.17 9.19 6.80
N ALA A 455 -8.41 8.71 6.85
CA ALA A 455 -9.59 9.58 6.80
C ALA A 455 -9.63 10.59 7.97
N LYS A 456 -9.33 10.16 9.19
CA LYS A 456 -9.27 11.07 10.35
C LYS A 456 -8.22 12.17 10.18
N LEU A 457 -7.02 11.81 9.75
CA LEU A 457 -5.90 12.74 9.58
C LEU A 457 -6.09 13.67 8.37
N LEU A 458 -6.67 13.18 7.27
CA LEU A 458 -6.95 14.00 6.09
C LEU A 458 -8.05 15.04 6.37
N TRP A 459 -9.03 14.72 7.22
CA TRP A 459 -10.03 15.69 7.66
C TRP A 459 -9.51 16.65 8.72
N ASN A 460 -8.87 16.10 9.77
CA ASN A 460 -8.30 16.87 10.87
C ASN A 460 -6.84 16.46 11.09
N PRO A 461 -5.87 17.18 10.54
CA PRO A 461 -4.44 16.85 10.67
C PRO A 461 -3.91 16.86 12.12
N GLN A 462 -4.67 17.42 13.05
CA GLN A 462 -4.35 17.44 14.48
C GLN A 462 -5.07 16.31 15.26
N TYR A 463 -5.76 15.40 14.57
CA TYR A 463 -6.33 14.22 15.22
C TYR A 463 -5.22 13.39 15.85
N ASN A 464 -5.43 12.85 17.03
CA ASN A 464 -4.42 12.06 17.71
C ASN A 464 -4.39 10.65 17.11
N GLU A 465 -3.26 10.25 16.53
CA GLU A 465 -3.07 9.00 15.83
C GLU A 465 -3.17 7.78 16.73
N ASP A 466 -2.64 7.87 17.95
CA ASP A 466 -2.70 6.79 18.94
C ASP A 466 -4.13 6.58 19.42
N TYR A 467 -4.87 7.69 19.60
CA TYR A 467 -6.30 7.62 19.94
C TYR A 467 -7.11 6.99 18.80
N ALA A 468 -6.90 7.43 17.55
CA ALA A 468 -7.58 6.86 16.39
C ALA A 468 -7.31 5.36 16.24
N THR A 469 -6.07 4.94 16.45
CA THR A 469 -5.67 3.53 16.41
C THR A 469 -6.35 2.75 17.54
N THR A 470 -6.32 3.27 18.77
CA THR A 470 -6.91 2.60 19.94
C THR A 470 -8.42 2.46 19.82
N GLU A 471 -9.16 3.54 19.46
CA GLU A 471 -10.61 3.47 19.29
C GLU A 471 -11.04 2.50 18.17
N PHE A 472 -10.24 2.41 17.09
CA PHE A 472 -10.46 1.43 16.05
C PHE A 472 -10.26 0.00 16.56
N LEU A 473 -9.13 -0.26 17.23
CA LEU A 473 -8.82 -1.59 17.75
C LEU A 473 -9.87 -2.07 18.76
N ASP A 474 -10.29 -1.20 19.67
CA ASP A 474 -11.31 -1.53 20.67
C ASP A 474 -12.65 -1.87 20.02
N ALA A 475 -13.08 -1.11 19.01
CA ALA A 475 -14.35 -1.33 18.33
C ALA A 475 -14.35 -2.56 17.41
N VAL A 476 -13.25 -2.79 16.69
CA VAL A 476 -13.17 -3.85 15.67
C VAL A 476 -12.78 -5.19 16.28
N TYR A 477 -11.89 -5.19 17.28
CA TYR A 477 -11.31 -6.40 17.85
C TYR A 477 -11.70 -6.68 19.30
N GLY A 478 -12.38 -5.75 19.99
CA GLY A 478 -12.90 -5.96 21.34
C GLY A 478 -11.83 -6.45 22.31
N LYS A 479 -12.03 -7.62 22.94
CA LYS A 479 -11.07 -8.22 23.90
C LYS A 479 -9.71 -8.55 23.26
N ALA A 480 -9.64 -8.71 21.95
CA ALA A 480 -8.39 -8.96 21.21
C ALA A 480 -7.63 -7.66 20.89
N ALA A 481 -8.15 -6.47 21.18
CA ALA A 481 -7.50 -5.19 20.88
C ALA A 481 -6.10 -5.08 21.50
N THR A 482 -5.94 -5.48 22.77
CA THR A 482 -4.64 -5.39 23.46
C THR A 482 -3.54 -6.22 22.78
N PRO A 483 -3.67 -7.53 22.55
CA PRO A 483 -2.64 -8.29 21.87
C PRO A 483 -2.40 -7.84 20.42
N ILE A 484 -3.40 -7.36 19.70
CA ILE A 484 -3.22 -6.77 18.36
C ILE A 484 -2.45 -5.45 18.44
N CYS A 485 -2.73 -4.59 19.40
CA CYS A 485 -1.95 -3.37 19.65
C CYS A 485 -0.48 -3.71 19.95
N MET A 486 -0.22 -4.74 20.75
CA MET A 486 1.14 -5.22 21.02
C MET A 486 1.84 -5.74 19.76
N TYR A 487 1.11 -6.43 18.87
CA TYR A 487 1.64 -6.84 17.57
C TYR A 487 2.00 -5.62 16.71
N LEU A 488 1.11 -4.64 16.55
CA LEU A 488 1.39 -3.41 15.81
C LEU A 488 2.62 -2.68 16.38
N ASN A 489 2.73 -2.59 17.71
CA ASN A 489 3.90 -2.02 18.35
C ASN A 489 5.18 -2.81 18.04
N LEU A 490 5.13 -4.14 18.10
CA LEU A 490 6.26 -5.02 17.80
C LEU A 490 6.82 -4.77 16.40
N ILE A 491 5.97 -4.73 15.38
CA ILE A 491 6.42 -4.53 13.99
C ILE A 491 6.91 -3.11 13.73
N HIS A 492 6.28 -2.08 14.33
CA HIS A 492 6.74 -0.70 14.23
C HIS A 492 8.05 -0.48 14.98
N ASP A 493 8.27 -1.15 16.12
CA ASP A 493 9.54 -1.06 16.85
C ASP A 493 10.70 -1.73 16.07
N ALA A 494 10.40 -2.76 15.28
CA ALA A 494 11.38 -3.45 14.46
C ALA A 494 11.98 -2.56 13.34
N VAL A 495 11.29 -1.49 12.92
CA VAL A 495 11.75 -0.59 11.85
C VAL A 495 12.28 0.76 12.34
N LYS A 496 12.41 0.96 13.65
CA LYS A 496 12.89 2.24 14.24
C LYS A 496 14.37 2.54 14.01
N ASP A 497 15.18 1.55 13.60
CA ASP A 497 16.61 1.81 13.34
C ASP A 497 16.73 2.82 12.19
N PRO A 498 17.41 3.97 12.37
CA PRO A 498 17.61 4.98 11.32
C PRO A 498 18.27 4.45 10.04
N LYS A 499 18.89 3.26 10.11
CA LYS A 499 19.44 2.58 8.93
C LYS A 499 18.40 1.74 8.18
N THR A 500 17.20 1.62 8.73
CA THR A 500 16.10 0.96 8.03
C THR A 500 15.63 1.86 6.89
N ASN A 501 15.42 1.29 5.71
CA ASN A 501 14.82 1.96 4.58
C ASN A 501 13.68 1.06 4.08
N MET A 502 12.45 1.52 4.27
CA MET A 502 11.24 0.78 3.93
C MET A 502 10.55 1.47 2.75
N GLY A 503 10.95 1.10 1.54
CA GLY A 503 10.26 1.51 0.31
C GLY A 503 9.03 0.65 0.02
N ILE A 504 8.26 1.04 -0.97
CA ILE A 504 6.98 0.41 -1.35
C ILE A 504 7.09 -0.97 -2.04
N TRP A 505 8.29 -1.51 -2.14
CA TRP A 505 8.57 -2.81 -2.78
C TRP A 505 9.16 -3.84 -1.83
N ILE A 506 9.15 -3.58 -0.51
CA ILE A 506 9.65 -4.54 0.48
C ILE A 506 8.85 -5.83 0.43
N GLY A 507 9.54 -6.94 0.73
CA GLY A 507 8.91 -8.27 0.79
C GLY A 507 8.84 -8.83 2.21
N PRO A 508 8.25 -10.00 2.36
CA PRO A 508 8.15 -10.72 3.62
C PRO A 508 9.50 -11.02 4.29
N ASP A 509 10.58 -11.08 3.48
CA ASP A 509 11.97 -11.24 3.94
C ASP A 509 12.67 -9.94 4.33
N PHE A 510 11.90 -8.87 4.48
CA PHE A 510 12.46 -7.61 4.96
C PHE A 510 13.19 -7.81 6.30
N ARG A 511 14.42 -7.28 6.39
CA ARG A 511 15.37 -7.57 7.48
C ARG A 511 14.84 -7.34 8.91
N ALA A 512 13.79 -6.53 9.04
CA ALA A 512 13.15 -6.26 10.33
C ALA A 512 12.27 -7.42 10.83
N PHE A 513 11.81 -8.30 9.93
CA PHE A 513 10.92 -9.41 10.26
C PHE A 513 11.74 -10.68 10.57
N THR A 514 12.53 -10.62 11.63
CA THR A 514 13.38 -11.74 12.06
C THR A 514 12.52 -12.91 12.57
N PRO A 515 13.08 -14.16 12.62
CA PRO A 515 12.36 -15.30 13.18
C PRO A 515 11.84 -15.05 14.61
N GLU A 516 12.57 -14.28 15.44
CA GLU A 516 12.15 -13.94 16.80
C GLU A 516 10.96 -12.97 16.79
N VAL A 517 10.96 -11.99 15.89
CA VAL A 517 9.82 -11.06 15.70
C VAL A 517 8.59 -11.83 15.23
N LEU A 518 8.74 -12.70 14.23
CA LEU A 518 7.62 -13.50 13.69
C LEU A 518 7.06 -14.47 14.73
N LYS A 519 7.93 -15.13 15.51
CA LYS A 519 7.46 -16.01 16.59
C LYS A 519 6.67 -15.24 17.65
N ARG A 520 7.16 -14.07 18.07
CA ARG A 520 6.44 -13.24 19.06
C ARG A 520 5.13 -12.71 18.50
N ALA A 521 5.09 -12.39 17.21
CA ALA A 521 3.86 -12.01 16.51
C ALA A 521 2.83 -13.14 16.53
N ASP A 522 3.28 -14.38 16.32
CA ASP A 522 2.44 -15.57 16.36
C ASP A 522 1.84 -15.80 17.76
N ASP A 523 2.66 -15.72 18.81
CA ASP A 523 2.20 -15.82 20.20
C ASP A 523 1.14 -14.73 20.55
N LEU A 524 1.27 -13.52 19.96
CA LEU A 524 0.30 -12.43 20.16
C LEU A 524 -1.02 -12.68 19.44
N PHE A 525 -0.99 -13.21 18.20
CA PHE A 525 -2.21 -13.57 17.49
C PHE A 525 -2.91 -14.79 18.13
N ASP A 526 -2.17 -15.76 18.66
CA ASP A 526 -2.75 -16.86 19.44
C ASP A 526 -3.48 -16.32 20.69
N ALA A 527 -2.89 -15.35 21.38
CA ALA A 527 -3.54 -14.68 22.51
C ALA A 527 -4.78 -13.88 22.07
N ALA A 528 -4.73 -13.22 20.91
CA ALA A 528 -5.84 -12.48 20.33
C ALA A 528 -7.03 -13.40 19.99
N GLU A 529 -6.78 -14.49 19.26
CA GLU A 529 -7.84 -15.47 18.90
C GLU A 529 -8.45 -16.11 20.16
N LYS A 530 -7.62 -16.45 21.16
CA LYS A 530 -8.08 -17.00 22.43
C LYS A 530 -8.98 -16.02 23.19
N ALA A 531 -8.67 -14.72 23.18
CA ALA A 531 -9.42 -13.70 23.90
C ALA A 531 -10.87 -13.55 23.41
N VAL A 532 -11.12 -13.89 22.13
CA VAL A 532 -12.43 -13.74 21.46
C VAL A 532 -12.95 -15.07 20.91
N ALA A 533 -12.52 -16.19 21.47
CA ALA A 533 -12.89 -17.54 20.97
C ALA A 533 -14.40 -17.80 21.02
N ASP A 534 -15.15 -17.14 21.90
CA ASP A 534 -16.60 -17.16 22.05
C ASP A 534 -17.34 -16.08 21.25
N GLU A 535 -16.62 -15.25 20.48
CA GLU A 535 -17.15 -14.15 19.69
C GLU A 535 -16.89 -14.37 18.19
N PRO A 536 -17.71 -15.16 17.47
CA PRO A 536 -17.38 -15.65 16.12
C PRO A 536 -17.10 -14.55 15.09
N GLU A 537 -17.80 -13.43 15.13
CA GLU A 537 -17.56 -12.30 14.22
C GLU A 537 -16.24 -11.59 14.52
N THR A 538 -15.95 -11.36 15.82
CA THR A 538 -14.69 -10.74 16.24
C THR A 538 -13.51 -11.67 15.98
N LEU A 539 -13.66 -12.97 16.25
CA LEU A 539 -12.66 -13.98 15.94
C LEU A 539 -12.32 -14.02 14.45
N GLU A 540 -13.32 -13.90 13.58
CA GLU A 540 -13.08 -13.86 12.14
C GLU A 540 -12.30 -12.59 11.74
N ARG A 541 -12.59 -11.43 12.31
CA ARG A 541 -11.80 -10.20 12.10
C ARG A 541 -10.35 -10.34 12.58
N VAL A 542 -10.12 -11.03 13.69
CA VAL A 542 -8.76 -11.34 14.19
C VAL A 542 -8.01 -12.26 13.22
N ARG A 543 -8.69 -13.28 12.68
CA ARG A 543 -8.09 -14.19 11.68
C ARG A 543 -7.75 -13.48 10.38
N VAL A 544 -8.57 -12.52 9.96
CA VAL A 544 -8.25 -11.64 8.81
C VAL A 544 -7.00 -10.82 9.10
N ALA A 545 -6.88 -10.21 10.26
CA ALA A 545 -5.67 -9.47 10.65
C ALA A 545 -4.42 -10.39 10.69
N ARG A 546 -4.58 -11.65 11.11
CA ARG A 546 -3.49 -12.65 11.14
C ARG A 546 -3.00 -13.05 9.75
N LEU A 547 -3.77 -12.83 8.68
CA LEU A 547 -3.33 -13.15 7.31
C LEU A 547 -1.98 -12.52 6.95
N SER A 548 -1.66 -11.34 7.50
CA SER A 548 -0.36 -10.69 7.32
C SER A 548 0.79 -11.53 7.84
N LEU A 549 0.67 -12.07 9.04
CA LEU A 549 1.65 -12.96 9.64
C LEU A 549 1.72 -14.30 8.90
N ASP A 550 0.57 -14.92 8.64
CA ASP A 550 0.48 -16.22 7.97
C ASP A 550 1.11 -16.16 6.56
N TYR A 551 0.83 -15.09 5.80
CA TYR A 551 1.44 -14.82 4.50
C TYR A 551 2.97 -14.72 4.60
N THR A 552 3.46 -13.95 5.58
CA THR A 552 4.89 -13.76 5.79
C THR A 552 5.58 -15.08 6.13
N GLN A 553 4.98 -15.89 7.00
CA GLN A 553 5.50 -17.21 7.36
C GLN A 553 5.50 -18.18 6.15
N ILE A 554 4.45 -18.18 5.33
CA ILE A 554 4.38 -18.99 4.09
C ILE A 554 5.49 -18.58 3.12
N GLU A 555 5.71 -17.28 2.91
CA GLU A 555 6.75 -16.80 1.99
C GLU A 555 8.17 -17.12 2.50
N HIS A 556 8.41 -17.04 3.81
CA HIS A 556 9.67 -17.50 4.42
C HIS A 556 9.87 -19.00 4.19
N LEU A 557 8.84 -19.79 4.43
CA LEU A 557 8.90 -21.25 4.22
C LEU A 557 9.12 -21.62 2.76
N ARG A 558 8.55 -20.86 1.81
CA ARG A 558 8.77 -21.12 0.39
C ARG A 558 10.23 -20.95 -0.02
N LYS A 559 10.95 -19.99 0.58
CA LYS A 559 12.40 -19.81 0.39
C LYS A 559 13.23 -20.91 1.03
N HIS A 560 12.71 -21.51 2.11
CA HIS A 560 13.35 -22.56 2.90
C HIS A 560 12.43 -23.80 3.00
N ALA A 561 11.86 -24.22 1.86
CA ALA A 561 10.79 -25.22 1.85
C ALA A 561 11.14 -26.54 2.53
N SER A 562 12.45 -26.90 2.60
CA SER A 562 12.92 -28.05 3.38
C SER A 562 12.56 -27.98 4.87
N ASP A 563 12.44 -26.78 5.44
CA ASP A 563 12.18 -26.59 6.88
C ASP A 563 10.72 -26.94 7.25
N ALA A 564 9.83 -26.91 6.26
CA ALA A 564 8.43 -27.33 6.40
C ALA A 564 8.26 -28.84 6.54
N TYR A 565 9.33 -29.63 6.39
CA TYR A 565 9.25 -31.08 6.37
C TYR A 565 10.12 -31.71 7.44
N GLU A 566 9.74 -32.92 7.84
CA GLU A 566 10.52 -33.83 8.66
C GLU A 566 10.88 -35.09 7.90
N PHE A 567 12.09 -35.61 8.17
CA PHE A 567 12.60 -36.81 7.56
C PHE A 567 12.42 -37.99 8.52
N ASP A 568 11.62 -38.98 8.12
CA ASP A 568 11.45 -40.22 8.85
C ASP A 568 12.60 -41.22 8.52
N HIS A 569 13.58 -41.30 9.39
CA HIS A 569 14.73 -42.18 9.22
C HIS A 569 14.39 -43.69 9.30
N LYS A 570 13.21 -44.03 9.87
CA LYS A 570 12.78 -45.42 9.98
C LYS A 570 12.15 -45.93 8.67
N ASN A 571 11.26 -45.14 8.09
CA ASN A 571 10.50 -45.51 6.90
C ASN A 571 11.09 -44.92 5.61
N TYR A 572 12.11 -44.06 5.73
CA TYR A 572 12.69 -43.29 4.61
C TYR A 572 11.63 -42.56 3.79
N THR A 573 10.80 -41.82 4.49
CA THR A 573 9.78 -40.94 3.92
C THR A 573 9.97 -39.54 4.47
N VAL A 574 9.45 -38.56 3.73
CA VAL A 574 9.41 -37.16 4.13
C VAL A 574 7.97 -36.74 4.22
N ARG A 575 7.59 -36.08 5.29
CA ARG A 575 6.26 -35.56 5.52
C ARG A 575 6.29 -34.10 5.88
N MET A 576 5.29 -33.36 5.40
CA MET A 576 5.09 -32.00 5.88
C MET A 576 4.74 -32.02 7.37
N LYS A 577 5.34 -31.12 8.16
CA LYS A 577 5.02 -30.93 9.55
C LYS A 577 3.58 -30.41 9.70
N PRO A 578 2.78 -30.96 10.62
CA PRO A 578 1.34 -30.62 10.74
C PRO A 578 1.08 -29.12 10.94
N GLU A 579 1.95 -28.42 11.67
CA GLU A 579 1.83 -26.98 11.91
C GLU A 579 1.87 -26.18 10.61
N PHE A 580 2.72 -26.55 9.65
CA PHE A 580 2.82 -25.86 8.36
C PHE A 580 1.69 -26.24 7.41
N ALA A 581 1.25 -27.48 7.41
CA ALA A 581 0.05 -27.88 6.67
C ALA A 581 -1.20 -27.11 7.16
N ASN A 582 -1.32 -26.94 8.49
CA ASN A 582 -2.40 -26.16 9.08
C ASN A 582 -2.28 -24.65 8.77
N LEU A 583 -1.07 -24.09 8.78
CA LEU A 583 -0.81 -22.70 8.41
C LEU A 583 -1.29 -22.41 6.96
N VAL A 584 -0.85 -23.22 6.00
CA VAL A 584 -1.21 -23.04 4.59
C VAL A 584 -2.73 -23.20 4.38
N ARG A 585 -3.33 -24.22 4.98
CA ARG A 585 -4.78 -24.43 4.90
C ARG A 585 -5.57 -23.28 5.50
N ARG A 586 -5.24 -22.87 6.74
CA ARG A 586 -5.88 -21.75 7.44
C ARG A 586 -5.80 -20.47 6.63
N PHE A 587 -4.62 -20.14 6.11
CA PHE A 587 -4.41 -18.94 5.30
C PHE A 587 -5.39 -18.88 4.11
N PHE A 588 -5.44 -19.91 3.28
CA PHE A 588 -6.30 -19.90 2.11
C PHE A 588 -7.79 -19.94 2.47
N GLU A 589 -8.20 -20.71 3.48
CA GLU A 589 -9.59 -20.75 3.96
C GLU A 589 -10.06 -19.36 4.44
N VAL A 590 -9.25 -18.65 5.21
CA VAL A 590 -9.57 -17.30 5.69
C VAL A 590 -9.56 -16.28 4.56
N ALA A 591 -8.56 -16.32 3.69
CA ALA A 591 -8.44 -15.40 2.57
C ALA A 591 -9.62 -15.52 1.58
N GLU A 592 -9.97 -16.75 1.20
CA GLU A 592 -11.09 -17.03 0.28
C GLU A 592 -12.43 -16.57 0.88
N ARG A 593 -12.69 -16.91 2.14
CA ARG A 593 -13.94 -16.57 2.85
C ARG A 593 -14.13 -15.07 3.02
N ASN A 594 -13.03 -14.31 3.08
CA ASN A 594 -13.03 -12.86 3.28
C ASN A 594 -12.70 -12.06 2.01
N ASN A 595 -12.84 -12.68 0.82
CA ASN A 595 -12.64 -11.99 -0.46
C ASN A 595 -11.29 -11.31 -0.66
N VAL A 596 -10.21 -11.91 -0.14
CA VAL A 596 -8.85 -11.51 -0.49
C VAL A 596 -8.54 -12.07 -1.87
N THR A 597 -8.64 -11.23 -2.89
CA THR A 597 -8.56 -11.64 -4.30
C THR A 597 -7.18 -11.49 -4.90
N GLN A 598 -6.33 -10.63 -4.30
CA GLN A 598 -4.97 -10.36 -4.78
C GLN A 598 -3.98 -10.21 -3.63
N ILE A 599 -2.75 -10.62 -3.87
CA ILE A 599 -1.63 -10.51 -2.92
C ILE A 599 -0.65 -9.37 -3.27
N ARG A 600 -0.82 -8.73 -4.43
CA ARG A 600 0.00 -7.62 -4.92
C ARG A 600 -0.72 -6.87 -6.05
N GLU A 601 -0.20 -5.71 -6.41
CA GLU A 601 -0.65 -4.95 -7.58
C GLU A 601 -0.44 -5.76 -8.88
N ASN A 602 -1.32 -5.53 -9.85
CA ASN A 602 -1.32 -6.19 -11.17
C ASN A 602 -1.47 -7.72 -11.08
N ASP A 603 -0.48 -8.49 -11.47
CA ASP A 603 -0.52 -9.94 -11.69
C ASP A 603 -0.47 -10.78 -10.39
N GLY A 604 -1.22 -10.36 -9.35
CA GLY A 604 -1.21 -10.95 -8.00
C GLY A 604 -2.43 -11.79 -7.63
N ALA A 605 -3.16 -12.37 -8.57
CA ALA A 605 -4.40 -13.10 -8.30
C ALA A 605 -4.21 -14.26 -7.30
N MET A 606 -5.07 -14.33 -6.27
CA MET A 606 -5.01 -15.33 -5.20
C MET A 606 -5.00 -16.79 -5.71
N PRO A 607 -5.79 -17.21 -6.72
CA PRO A 607 -5.72 -18.56 -7.25
C PRO A 607 -4.34 -18.92 -7.81
N LYS A 608 -3.70 -18.01 -8.53
CA LYS A 608 -2.35 -18.21 -9.07
C LYS A 608 -1.31 -18.29 -7.94
N TYR A 609 -1.47 -17.50 -6.90
CA TYR A 609 -0.65 -17.60 -5.69
C TYR A 609 -0.82 -18.95 -4.99
N LYS A 610 -2.06 -19.43 -4.85
CA LYS A 610 -2.35 -20.74 -4.27
C LYS A 610 -1.67 -21.88 -5.05
N GLU A 611 -1.78 -21.86 -6.38
CA GLU A 611 -1.07 -22.81 -7.25
C GLU A 611 0.44 -22.79 -7.01
N MET A 612 1.03 -21.59 -6.94
CA MET A 612 2.47 -21.42 -6.72
C MET A 612 2.90 -21.94 -5.35
N VAL A 613 2.13 -21.68 -4.29
CA VAL A 613 2.38 -22.20 -2.93
C VAL A 613 2.27 -23.72 -2.92
N MET A 614 1.21 -24.29 -3.48
CA MET A 614 1.01 -25.75 -3.52
C MET A 614 2.11 -26.44 -4.32
N ALA A 615 2.54 -25.88 -5.45
CA ALA A 615 3.67 -26.40 -6.23
C ALA A 615 4.99 -26.37 -5.43
N SER A 616 5.24 -25.32 -4.66
CA SER A 616 6.43 -25.17 -3.83
C SER A 616 6.50 -26.23 -2.72
N PHE A 617 5.37 -26.59 -2.15
CA PHE A 617 5.30 -27.51 -1.01
C PHE A 617 4.99 -28.98 -1.39
N LYS A 618 4.79 -29.31 -2.66
CA LYS A 618 4.46 -30.68 -3.10
C LYS A 618 3.36 -31.34 -2.23
N ALA A 619 2.33 -30.62 -1.85
CA ALA A 619 1.56 -30.88 -0.66
C ALA A 619 0.11 -31.27 -0.95
N GLU A 620 -0.17 -32.42 -1.53
CA GLU A 620 -1.52 -32.97 -1.32
C GLU A 620 -1.56 -34.20 -0.42
N ASP A 621 -0.51 -35.02 -0.33
CA ASP A 621 -0.51 -36.25 0.48
C ASP A 621 0.65 -36.39 1.48
N GLY A 622 1.36 -35.35 1.75
CA GLY A 622 2.25 -35.24 2.90
C GLY A 622 3.49 -36.13 2.94
N ALA A 623 3.63 -37.12 2.08
CA ALA A 623 4.82 -37.99 2.09
C ALA A 623 5.36 -38.20 0.67
N PHE A 624 6.67 -38.01 0.51
CA PHE A 624 7.36 -38.37 -0.74
C PHE A 624 8.60 -39.24 -0.46
N PRO A 625 8.98 -40.11 -1.43
CA PRO A 625 10.05 -41.09 -1.22
C PRO A 625 11.42 -40.43 -1.24
N VAL A 626 12.35 -40.98 -0.45
CA VAL A 626 13.76 -40.59 -0.42
C VAL A 626 14.49 -41.27 -1.58
N ALA A 627 15.23 -40.48 -2.38
CA ALA A 627 16.00 -40.99 -3.50
C ALA A 627 17.15 -41.89 -3.02
N LYS A 628 17.26 -43.09 -3.61
CA LYS A 628 18.32 -44.06 -3.29
C LYS A 628 19.65 -43.64 -3.90
N ALA A 629 20.73 -43.77 -3.12
CA ALA A 629 22.07 -43.57 -3.63
C ALA A 629 22.48 -44.65 -4.63
N GLN A 630 23.34 -44.27 -5.56
CA GLN A 630 23.95 -45.16 -6.51
C GLN A 630 25.31 -45.69 -5.99
N ASP A 631 25.79 -46.77 -6.58
CA ASP A 631 27.12 -47.32 -6.32
C ASP A 631 28.23 -46.33 -6.68
N GLY A 632 29.06 -45.98 -5.71
CA GLY A 632 30.16 -45.02 -5.87
C GLY A 632 31.43 -45.60 -6.50
N ARG A 633 31.47 -46.89 -6.83
CA ARG A 633 32.65 -47.50 -7.43
C ARG A 633 32.98 -46.91 -8.80
N GLY A 634 34.24 -46.51 -8.99
CA GLY A 634 34.73 -45.95 -10.25
C GLY A 634 34.40 -44.48 -10.49
N ILE A 635 33.80 -43.80 -9.52
CA ILE A 635 33.55 -42.35 -9.61
C ILE A 635 34.86 -41.59 -9.39
N LYS A 636 35.21 -40.70 -10.31
CA LYS A 636 36.36 -39.77 -10.27
C LYS A 636 35.85 -38.35 -9.94
N PRO A 637 36.69 -37.50 -9.33
CA PRO A 637 36.30 -36.11 -8.99
C PRO A 637 35.87 -35.27 -10.22
N GLY A 638 34.91 -34.34 -10.01
CA GLY A 638 34.43 -33.38 -11.02
C GLY A 638 33.26 -33.86 -11.85
N LEU A 639 32.71 -32.99 -12.66
CA LEU A 639 31.59 -33.22 -13.60
C LEU A 639 32.11 -33.25 -15.04
N LYS A 640 31.62 -34.14 -15.88
CA LYS A 640 31.79 -34.01 -17.34
C LYS A 640 31.08 -32.73 -17.77
N CYS A 641 31.73 -31.90 -18.58
CA CYS A 641 31.18 -30.68 -19.13
C CYS A 641 31.34 -30.63 -20.63
N ALA A 642 30.25 -30.38 -21.34
CA ALA A 642 30.24 -30.16 -22.79
C ALA A 642 29.86 -28.69 -23.06
N TYR A 643 30.63 -28.03 -23.93
CA TYR A 643 30.37 -26.69 -24.42
C TYR A 643 29.85 -26.75 -25.86
N TYR A 644 28.85 -25.91 -26.13
CA TYR A 644 28.19 -25.75 -27.42
C TYR A 644 28.19 -24.28 -27.83
N GLU A 645 28.80 -23.98 -28.98
CA GLU A 645 28.82 -22.63 -29.54
C GLU A 645 27.56 -22.40 -30.37
N LYS A 646 26.52 -21.83 -29.73
CA LYS A 646 25.22 -21.62 -30.37
C LYS A 646 24.50 -20.46 -29.70
N THR A 647 23.87 -19.60 -30.52
CA THR A 647 22.95 -18.58 -29.99
C THR A 647 21.59 -19.22 -29.73
N LEU A 648 21.07 -19.05 -28.53
CA LEU A 648 19.86 -19.71 -28.04
C LEU A 648 18.98 -18.68 -27.29
N ASP A 649 17.68 -18.93 -27.31
CA ASP A 649 16.66 -18.21 -26.52
C ASP A 649 15.99 -19.13 -25.50
N LYS A 650 16.30 -20.42 -25.55
CA LYS A 650 15.90 -21.45 -24.59
C LYS A 650 16.86 -22.64 -24.64
N LEU A 651 16.83 -23.49 -23.63
CA LEU A 651 17.65 -24.68 -23.55
C LEU A 651 17.34 -25.66 -24.70
N PRO A 652 18.34 -26.15 -25.40
CA PRO A 652 18.19 -27.15 -26.47
C PRO A 652 18.07 -28.56 -25.86
N ASP A 653 17.67 -29.51 -26.69
CA ASP A 653 17.93 -30.94 -26.40
C ASP A 653 19.40 -31.26 -26.70
N PHE A 654 20.22 -31.28 -25.64
CA PHE A 654 21.66 -31.53 -25.75
C PHE A 654 22.01 -32.91 -26.35
N ALA A 655 21.12 -33.90 -26.23
CA ALA A 655 21.34 -35.22 -26.84
C ALA A 655 21.38 -35.18 -28.39
N THR A 656 20.80 -34.14 -28.98
CA THR A 656 20.75 -33.94 -30.45
C THR A 656 21.93 -33.14 -31.00
N LEU A 657 22.79 -32.61 -30.11
CA LEU A 657 23.85 -31.69 -30.46
C LEU A 657 25.25 -32.34 -30.37
N THR A 658 26.17 -31.92 -31.24
CA THR A 658 27.59 -32.26 -31.13
C THR A 658 28.31 -31.15 -30.34
N ALA A 659 29.00 -31.53 -29.28
CA ALA A 659 29.75 -30.58 -28.46
C ALA A 659 30.96 -30.03 -29.20
N ASN A 660 31.20 -28.72 -29.09
CA ASN A 660 32.41 -28.07 -29.63
C ASN A 660 33.63 -28.37 -28.77
N LYS A 661 33.43 -28.57 -27.47
CA LYS A 661 34.52 -28.89 -26.54
C LYS A 661 33.96 -29.71 -25.36
N THR A 662 34.76 -30.68 -24.91
CA THR A 662 34.47 -31.43 -23.66
C THR A 662 35.60 -31.26 -22.66
N SER A 663 35.28 -31.26 -21.39
CA SER A 663 36.22 -31.12 -20.27
C SER A 663 35.68 -31.79 -19.02
N VAL A 664 36.47 -31.80 -17.95
CA VAL A 664 36.00 -32.12 -16.59
C VAL A 664 36.10 -30.85 -15.77
N ALA A 665 34.95 -30.40 -15.27
CA ALA A 665 34.86 -29.21 -14.42
C ALA A 665 34.80 -29.61 -12.93
N GLY A 666 35.51 -28.88 -12.08
CA GLY A 666 35.48 -29.13 -10.63
C GLY A 666 34.16 -28.78 -9.98
N ARG A 667 33.39 -27.90 -10.59
CA ARG A 667 32.09 -27.44 -10.11
C ARG A 667 31.26 -26.86 -11.24
N VAL A 668 29.99 -26.64 -11.01
CA VAL A 668 29.10 -25.88 -11.90
C VAL A 668 29.53 -24.41 -11.90
N SER A 669 29.99 -23.89 -13.03
CA SER A 669 30.47 -22.51 -13.20
C SER A 669 30.57 -22.13 -14.67
N LEU A 670 30.81 -20.84 -14.95
CA LEU A 670 31.03 -20.33 -16.33
C LEU A 670 32.44 -20.61 -16.88
N GLU A 671 33.35 -21.19 -16.09
CA GLU A 671 34.74 -21.42 -16.50
C GLU A 671 34.87 -22.19 -17.83
N PRO A 672 34.03 -23.22 -18.14
CA PRO A 672 34.07 -23.91 -19.42
C PRO A 672 33.51 -23.12 -20.61
N LEU A 673 32.84 -22.01 -20.41
CA LEU A 673 32.23 -21.20 -21.46
C LEU A 673 33.32 -20.47 -22.27
N VAL A 674 33.51 -20.88 -23.52
CA VAL A 674 34.58 -20.36 -24.38
C VAL A 674 34.20 -19.04 -25.03
N ASN A 675 33.00 -18.96 -25.62
CA ASN A 675 32.50 -17.74 -26.22
C ASN A 675 31.81 -16.87 -25.13
N LYS A 676 32.26 -15.63 -25.00
CA LYS A 676 31.73 -14.70 -24.00
C LYS A 676 30.40 -14.02 -24.40
N ASP A 677 30.02 -14.13 -25.68
CA ASP A 677 28.82 -13.44 -26.21
C ASP A 677 27.63 -14.37 -26.45
N GLY A 678 27.79 -15.67 -26.13
CA GLY A 678 26.74 -16.69 -26.27
C GLY A 678 27.30 -18.11 -26.19
N GLY A 679 26.43 -19.09 -25.97
CA GLY A 679 26.77 -20.50 -25.90
C GLY A 679 25.99 -21.27 -24.86
N ALA A 680 26.17 -22.59 -24.83
CA ALA A 680 25.52 -23.44 -23.84
C ALA A 680 26.52 -24.41 -23.18
N LEU A 681 26.19 -24.79 -21.94
CA LEU A 681 26.93 -25.76 -21.15
C LEU A 681 25.99 -26.88 -20.69
N HIS A 682 26.48 -28.11 -20.79
CA HIS A 682 25.85 -29.28 -20.20
C HIS A 682 26.84 -29.95 -19.25
N PHE A 683 26.51 -30.01 -17.98
CA PHE A 683 27.25 -30.69 -16.93
C PHE A 683 26.55 -32.01 -16.60
N GLU A 684 27.30 -33.10 -16.52
CA GLU A 684 26.81 -34.43 -16.17
C GLU A 684 27.73 -35.14 -15.19
N GLY A 685 27.13 -35.82 -14.22
CA GLY A 685 27.87 -36.63 -13.26
C GLY A 685 27.07 -37.01 -12.02
N PHE A 686 27.69 -36.88 -10.87
CA PHE A 686 27.10 -37.25 -9.58
C PHE A 686 27.37 -36.18 -8.54
N VAL A 687 26.44 -36.03 -7.61
CA VAL A 687 26.62 -35.25 -6.38
C VAL A 687 26.57 -36.19 -5.16
N HIS A 688 27.47 -36.02 -4.21
CA HIS A 688 27.55 -36.83 -3.00
C HIS A 688 26.82 -36.21 -1.84
N ALA A 689 25.73 -36.83 -1.39
CA ALA A 689 25.01 -36.46 -0.14
C ALA A 689 25.77 -37.07 1.05
N PRO A 690 26.30 -36.27 2.01
CA PRO A 690 27.06 -36.79 3.14
C PRO A 690 26.22 -37.48 4.24
N ALA A 691 24.90 -37.21 4.26
CA ALA A 691 23.97 -37.82 5.20
C ALA A 691 22.60 -38.07 4.55
N ASP A 692 21.78 -38.94 5.18
CA ASP A 692 20.36 -39.05 4.82
C ASP A 692 19.61 -37.80 5.23
N GLY A 693 18.73 -37.26 4.38
CA GLY A 693 17.90 -36.12 4.75
C GLY A 693 17.39 -35.29 3.58
N LEU A 694 16.87 -34.12 3.92
CA LEU A 694 16.41 -33.12 2.96
C LEU A 694 17.56 -32.25 2.50
N TYR A 695 17.65 -32.04 1.19
CA TYR A 695 18.61 -31.16 0.54
C TYR A 695 17.85 -30.14 -0.31
N ALA A 696 18.10 -28.86 -0.08
CA ALA A 696 17.64 -27.80 -0.96
C ALA A 696 18.79 -27.40 -1.89
N PHE A 697 18.48 -27.23 -3.17
CA PHE A 697 19.40 -26.76 -4.20
C PHE A 697 18.95 -25.39 -4.70
N GLY A 698 19.91 -24.48 -4.93
CA GLY A 698 19.70 -23.19 -5.56
C GLY A 698 20.53 -23.10 -6.84
N LEU A 699 19.86 -23.01 -7.99
CA LEU A 699 20.51 -22.80 -9.29
C LEU A 699 20.35 -21.33 -9.64
N ARG A 700 21.48 -20.62 -9.68
CA ARG A 700 21.51 -19.21 -10.08
C ARG A 700 22.08 -19.12 -11.50
N SER A 701 21.37 -18.42 -12.37
CA SER A 701 21.79 -18.17 -13.73
C SER A 701 21.34 -16.79 -14.23
N ASN A 702 22.09 -16.25 -15.18
CA ASN A 702 21.64 -15.23 -16.11
C ASN A 702 21.46 -15.96 -17.44
N ASP A 703 20.27 -15.80 -18.02
CA ASP A 703 19.60 -16.66 -18.99
C ASP A 703 19.34 -18.08 -18.45
N GLY A 704 18.83 -18.95 -19.31
CA GLY A 704 18.16 -20.18 -18.92
C GLY A 704 19.05 -21.24 -18.34
N SER A 705 18.56 -21.93 -17.32
CA SER A 705 19.22 -23.09 -16.74
C SER A 705 18.24 -24.15 -16.24
N LYS A 706 18.72 -25.39 -16.11
CA LYS A 706 17.92 -26.50 -15.61
C LYS A 706 18.76 -27.45 -14.77
N LEU A 707 18.24 -27.91 -13.64
CA LEU A 707 18.89 -28.90 -12.79
C LEU A 707 18.13 -30.21 -12.83
N TRP A 708 18.83 -31.26 -13.16
CA TRP A 708 18.34 -32.64 -13.15
C TRP A 708 18.93 -33.39 -11.96
N LEU A 709 18.13 -34.16 -11.24
CA LEU A 709 18.60 -35.04 -10.19
C LEU A 709 17.91 -36.40 -10.31
N GLY A 710 18.71 -37.48 -10.35
CA GLY A 710 18.20 -38.84 -10.57
C GLY A 710 17.40 -38.99 -11.86
N GLY A 711 17.73 -38.25 -12.90
CA GLY A 711 17.06 -38.25 -14.21
C GLY A 711 15.73 -37.51 -14.27
N LYS A 712 15.37 -36.77 -13.21
CA LYS A 712 14.17 -35.92 -13.15
C LYS A 712 14.55 -34.46 -13.03
N VAL A 713 13.81 -33.57 -13.67
CA VAL A 713 13.98 -32.13 -13.50
C VAL A 713 13.65 -31.79 -12.05
N LEU A 714 14.61 -31.20 -11.35
CA LEU A 714 14.44 -30.68 -10.01
C LEU A 714 14.18 -29.17 -10.02
N ILE A 715 14.94 -28.42 -10.86
CA ILE A 715 14.77 -26.98 -11.08
C ILE A 715 14.64 -26.75 -12.57
N ASP A 716 13.61 -26.03 -12.98
CA ASP A 716 13.42 -25.49 -14.32
C ASP A 716 13.45 -23.97 -14.25
N ASN A 717 14.50 -23.36 -14.78
CA ASN A 717 14.74 -21.92 -14.85
C ASN A 717 15.12 -21.55 -16.29
N ASP A 718 14.39 -22.14 -17.27
CA ASP A 718 14.65 -21.96 -18.70
C ASP A 718 14.02 -20.65 -19.22
N GLY A 719 14.68 -20.03 -20.18
CA GLY A 719 14.25 -18.81 -20.85
C GLY A 719 15.20 -17.64 -20.67
N LEU A 720 14.84 -16.50 -21.27
CA LEU A 720 15.62 -15.26 -21.18
C LEU A 720 15.24 -14.48 -19.91
N HIS A 721 16.19 -14.30 -19.01
CA HIS A 721 15.96 -13.54 -17.77
C HIS A 721 17.24 -12.95 -17.19
N LYS A 722 17.08 -11.93 -16.32
CA LYS A 722 18.19 -11.40 -15.52
C LYS A 722 18.68 -12.45 -14.52
N ALA A 723 19.88 -12.23 -13.96
CA ALA A 723 20.44 -13.13 -12.96
C ALA A 723 19.48 -13.34 -11.77
N GLU A 724 18.94 -14.55 -11.66
CA GLU A 724 18.04 -14.97 -10.59
C GLU A 724 18.40 -16.36 -10.07
N THR A 725 17.85 -16.72 -8.91
CA THR A 725 18.09 -18.03 -8.29
C THR A 725 16.77 -18.78 -8.16
N ALA A 726 16.63 -19.87 -8.88
CA ALA A 726 15.54 -20.82 -8.68
C ALA A 726 15.95 -21.87 -7.64
N THR A 727 15.04 -22.22 -6.72
CA THR A 727 15.31 -23.19 -5.64
C THR A 727 14.30 -24.33 -5.67
N ALA A 728 14.79 -25.53 -5.35
CA ALA A 728 13.94 -26.69 -5.08
C ALA A 728 14.62 -27.62 -4.10
N PHE A 729 13.84 -28.49 -3.46
CA PHE A 729 14.39 -29.46 -2.51
C PHE A 729 13.97 -30.89 -2.86
N THR A 730 14.75 -31.83 -2.34
CA THR A 730 14.53 -33.28 -2.48
C THR A 730 15.07 -34.01 -1.27
N ALA A 731 14.65 -35.25 -1.08
CA ALA A 731 15.16 -36.13 -0.05
C ALA A 731 16.15 -37.13 -0.61
N LEU A 732 17.34 -37.17 -0.04
CA LEU A 732 18.44 -38.04 -0.50
C LEU A 732 18.89 -39.00 0.58
N ARG A 733 19.22 -40.23 0.20
CA ARG A 733 20.01 -41.14 1.00
C ARG A 733 21.49 -40.73 0.93
N LYS A 734 22.24 -40.96 2.01
CA LYS A 734 23.69 -40.79 1.99
C LYS A 734 24.32 -41.54 0.81
N GLY A 735 25.18 -40.89 0.02
CA GLY A 735 25.89 -41.45 -1.10
C GLY A 735 25.75 -40.63 -2.37
N TRP A 736 26.05 -41.22 -3.52
CA TRP A 736 26.13 -40.59 -4.84
C TRP A 736 24.77 -40.57 -5.55
N HIS A 737 24.40 -39.44 -6.10
CA HIS A 737 23.16 -39.23 -6.88
C HIS A 737 23.51 -38.64 -8.24
N ALA A 738 22.94 -39.19 -9.32
CA ALA A 738 23.13 -38.63 -10.66
C ALA A 738 22.62 -37.19 -10.72
N ILE A 739 23.42 -36.30 -11.27
CA ILE A 739 23.11 -34.89 -11.47
C ILE A 739 23.47 -34.45 -12.87
N ALA A 740 22.64 -33.58 -13.46
CA ALA A 740 23.00 -32.82 -14.65
C ALA A 740 22.57 -31.37 -14.51
N VAL A 741 23.32 -30.44 -15.09
CA VAL A 741 22.99 -29.03 -15.15
C VAL A 741 23.13 -28.55 -16.59
N ASP A 742 22.05 -27.99 -17.09
CA ASP A 742 21.95 -27.35 -18.38
C ASP A 742 21.97 -25.83 -18.21
N TYR A 743 22.66 -25.13 -19.11
CA TYR A 743 22.75 -23.69 -19.11
C TYR A 743 22.91 -23.15 -20.53
N PHE A 744 22.31 -22.00 -20.84
CA PHE A 744 22.64 -21.22 -22.02
C PHE A 744 22.78 -19.73 -21.67
N GLN A 745 23.58 -19.05 -22.49
CA GLN A 745 23.81 -17.61 -22.47
C GLN A 745 23.39 -17.01 -23.81
N ALA A 746 22.50 -16.05 -23.81
CA ALA A 746 22.05 -15.32 -25.00
C ALA A 746 22.80 -14.01 -25.22
N GLY A 747 23.31 -13.39 -24.16
CA GLY A 747 24.06 -12.12 -24.19
C GLY A 747 23.95 -11.34 -22.87
N GLY A 748 24.65 -10.20 -22.76
CA GLY A 748 24.62 -9.35 -21.57
C GLY A 748 25.45 -9.87 -20.40
N ASP A 749 24.95 -9.62 -19.17
CA ASP A 749 25.59 -10.10 -17.94
C ASP A 749 25.52 -11.63 -17.84
N LYS A 750 26.45 -12.23 -17.09
CA LYS A 750 26.63 -13.68 -17.00
C LYS A 750 26.66 -14.13 -15.56
N ASP A 751 25.90 -15.16 -15.26
CA ASP A 751 25.93 -15.78 -13.94
C ASP A 751 25.54 -17.27 -14.05
N LEU A 752 26.30 -18.14 -13.38
CA LEU A 752 25.97 -19.54 -13.22
C LEU A 752 26.62 -20.08 -11.95
N SER A 753 25.80 -20.50 -11.00
CA SER A 753 26.28 -21.18 -9.80
C SER A 753 25.24 -22.14 -9.25
N LEU A 754 25.71 -23.20 -8.60
CA LEU A 754 24.89 -24.18 -7.90
C LEU A 754 25.24 -24.15 -6.40
N SER A 755 24.25 -23.87 -5.58
CA SER A 755 24.34 -23.93 -4.12
C SER A 755 23.47 -25.03 -3.56
N TRP A 756 23.73 -25.41 -2.32
CA TRP A 756 22.93 -26.36 -1.59
C TRP A 756 22.90 -26.09 -0.09
N SER A 757 21.88 -26.63 0.57
CA SER A 757 21.82 -26.82 2.02
C SER A 757 21.28 -28.23 2.32
N GLY A 758 21.54 -28.73 3.55
CA GLY A 758 21.10 -30.07 3.93
C GLY A 758 21.50 -30.40 5.37
N PRO A 759 21.36 -31.66 5.81
CA PRO A 759 21.70 -32.05 7.17
C PRO A 759 23.12 -31.66 7.55
N GLY A 760 23.26 -30.70 8.48
CA GLY A 760 24.55 -30.16 8.92
C GLY A 760 25.24 -29.22 7.90
N ILE A 761 24.59 -28.91 6.77
CA ILE A 761 25.12 -28.03 5.73
C ILE A 761 24.29 -26.75 5.69
N LYS A 762 24.88 -25.60 6.00
CA LYS A 762 24.28 -24.29 5.76
C LYS A 762 24.30 -23.96 4.27
N ASN A 763 23.41 -23.07 3.82
CA ASN A 763 23.39 -22.66 2.40
C ASN A 763 24.77 -22.15 1.97
N GLN A 764 25.37 -22.86 1.01
CA GLN A 764 26.70 -22.60 0.47
C GLN A 764 26.81 -23.16 -0.97
N PRO A 765 27.78 -22.70 -1.77
CA PRO A 765 28.08 -23.35 -3.05
C PRO A 765 28.37 -24.84 -2.85
N VAL A 766 27.90 -25.68 -3.76
CA VAL A 766 28.24 -27.11 -3.73
C VAL A 766 29.75 -27.25 -3.91
N PRO A 767 30.49 -27.84 -2.94
CA PRO A 767 31.94 -27.89 -2.98
C PRO A 767 32.42 -28.89 -4.06
N ALA A 768 33.62 -28.66 -4.61
CA ALA A 768 34.16 -29.46 -5.71
C ALA A 768 34.30 -30.96 -5.36
N GLU A 769 34.63 -31.26 -4.11
CA GLU A 769 34.75 -32.64 -3.59
C GLU A 769 33.40 -33.37 -3.51
N ALA A 770 32.29 -32.68 -3.58
CA ALA A 770 30.97 -33.29 -3.64
C ALA A 770 30.57 -33.73 -5.05
N PHE A 771 31.33 -33.35 -6.06
CA PHE A 771 31.07 -33.78 -7.45
C PHE A 771 31.93 -34.91 -7.92
N GLY A 772 31.33 -35.78 -8.72
CA GLY A 772 32.03 -36.90 -9.35
C GLY A 772 31.45 -37.26 -10.70
N HIS A 773 32.23 -38.00 -11.51
CA HIS A 773 31.79 -38.54 -12.78
C HIS A 773 32.35 -39.95 -13.01
N ARG A 774 31.69 -40.73 -13.86
CA ARG A 774 32.25 -41.98 -14.38
C ARG A 774 33.02 -41.67 -15.66
N PRO A 775 34.24 -42.28 -15.83
CA PRO A 775 35.06 -42.06 -17.03
C PRO A 775 34.34 -42.29 -18.33
#